data_290918b52179d504ea69f6fd62350e4b
#
_entry.id   290918b52179d504ea69f6fd62350e4b
#
_cell.length_a   1.000
_cell.length_b   1.000
_cell.length_c   1.000
_cell.angle_alpha   90.00
_cell.angle_beta   90.00
_cell.angle_gamma   90.00
#
_symmetry.space_group_name_H-M   'P 1'
#
loop_
_entity.id
_entity.type
_entity.pdbx_description
1 polymer ?
#
loop_
_entity_poly.entity_id
_entity_poly.type
_entity_poly.pdbx_seq_one_letter_code
_entity_poly.pdbx_strand_id
1 'polypeptide(L)'
;MSGHGKLEEIEEAEETSVRGLFRRYRALLTALATLALFCLVGFAIVQLTNEVRYDDVVQALADTKVSSILLALVFTGLSFLALVFYDVNAIEYVGRKLPFPQVALTAFSAYAVGNTAGFGALSGGAIRYRAYSRLGLTPEEIGRVIAFVTLSFGLGLAGVAAIALLIISDEIAPLIDVGSVTLRLLAGAVIAGLGVIMFMGRDERAINLGPVEIRLPDSRTWSRQFLVTAFDIAASATVLYVLLPQAAISWPVFLAVYAIAVGLGVLSHVPAGLGVFETVIIASLGSAVNIDAVLGSLVLYRLIYHVLPLLIAVLAVSATELRRFADHPVASGIRRIGIRLMPQLLSTLSLLLGVMLVFSSVTPTPDQNLEFLANYLPLPIVEGAHFLSSLLGLALVVAARGLGQKLDGAWWVSILSAAAALTLSLLKAIALVEACFLGFLIFGLFVSRRLFRRHASLLNQTLTASWLMAIAVICVGAIVILLFVYRDVEYSRELWWQFEFAGEAPRGLRAVLGISIISSAIAIFSLLRPVAVKPEPASTDALERAVNIVEKQRYADANLVRMGDKSIMFSEKGDAFIMYGRQGRSWIALFDPIGERSAIPELVWRFVESARAAGCRAVFYQISPALLSHCADAGLRAFKLGELAVADLKTFEMKGGKWANLRQTASRAQRDGLEFEVIAPEDVPAAMDELAAVSNAWLEDHNAKEKGFSLGAFDPDYIVAQPVGILKREGKIVAFANMLITAAKDEGTIDLMRFSPDAPKGSMDFLFVQIMEYLRDQGFSHFNLGMAPLSGMSKREMAPVWDRIGSTVFEHGERFYNFKGLRAFKSKFHPQWHPRYLAVSGGGNPMLALMDATFLIGGGLRGVVRK
;
A
#
# COMPACT_ATOMS: atom_id res chain seq x y z
N MET A 1 -21.53 -41.58 -15.93
CA MET A 1 -21.97 -40.29 -16.51
C MET A 1 -23.11 -39.70 -15.70
N SER A 2 -22.93 -39.49 -14.37
CA SER A 2 -23.99 -38.88 -13.51
C SER A 2 -23.44 -37.94 -12.41
N GLY A 3 -22.16 -37.65 -12.41
CA GLY A 3 -21.55 -36.75 -11.41
C GLY A 3 -21.27 -35.31 -11.92
N HIS A 4 -21.15 -35.09 -13.22
CA HIS A 4 -20.85 -33.77 -13.80
C HIS A 4 -22.07 -32.82 -13.84
N GLY A 5 -23.27 -33.32 -14.11
CA GLY A 5 -24.50 -32.49 -14.14
C GLY A 5 -24.93 -31.92 -12.79
N LYS A 6 -24.60 -32.60 -11.68
CA LYS A 6 -24.94 -32.11 -10.34
C LYS A 6 -23.99 -31.02 -9.84
N LEU A 7 -22.77 -30.95 -10.32
CA LEU A 7 -21.83 -29.89 -9.98
C LEU A 7 -22.11 -28.60 -10.75
N GLU A 8 -22.51 -28.70 -12.03
CA GLU A 8 -22.95 -27.54 -12.82
C GLU A 8 -24.27 -26.94 -12.28
N GLU A 9 -25.23 -27.75 -11.88
CA GLU A 9 -26.47 -27.26 -11.25
C GLU A 9 -26.25 -26.60 -9.88
N ILE A 10 -25.23 -27.02 -9.12
CA ILE A 10 -24.88 -26.39 -7.84
C ILE A 10 -24.12 -25.08 -8.06
N GLU A 11 -23.23 -24.99 -9.09
CA GLU A 11 -22.56 -23.76 -9.45
C GLU A 11 -23.53 -22.72 -10.06
N GLU A 12 -24.47 -23.12 -10.92
CA GLU A 12 -25.53 -22.22 -11.43
C GLU A 12 -26.51 -21.77 -10.32
N ALA A 13 -26.81 -22.62 -9.35
CA ALA A 13 -27.67 -22.27 -8.22
C ALA A 13 -26.95 -21.34 -7.23
N GLU A 14 -25.62 -21.42 -7.07
CA GLU A 14 -24.84 -20.47 -6.25
C GLU A 14 -24.64 -19.11 -6.97
N GLU A 15 -24.53 -19.08 -8.29
CA GLU A 15 -24.45 -17.82 -9.06
C GLU A 15 -25.79 -17.06 -9.08
N THR A 16 -26.92 -17.75 -9.03
CA THR A 16 -28.26 -17.14 -8.94
C THR A 16 -28.72 -16.88 -7.51
N SER A 17 -27.97 -17.32 -6.51
CA SER A 17 -28.27 -17.05 -5.11
C SER A 17 -28.07 -15.55 -4.81
N VAL A 18 -28.91 -14.99 -3.94
CA VAL A 18 -28.80 -13.59 -3.44
C VAL A 18 -27.37 -13.26 -2.97
N ARG A 19 -26.63 -14.26 -2.48
CA ARG A 19 -25.22 -14.14 -2.09
C ARG A 19 -24.26 -13.98 -3.29
N GLY A 20 -24.49 -14.67 -4.39
CA GLY A 20 -23.71 -14.54 -5.64
C GLY A 20 -23.92 -13.17 -6.28
N LEU A 21 -25.17 -12.71 -6.37
CA LEU A 21 -25.52 -11.37 -6.86
C LEU A 21 -24.89 -10.28 -5.98
N PHE A 22 -24.96 -10.42 -4.65
CA PHE A 22 -24.36 -9.46 -3.71
C PHE A 22 -22.84 -9.39 -3.84
N ARG A 23 -22.17 -10.51 -4.12
CA ARG A 23 -20.72 -10.58 -4.32
C ARG A 23 -20.28 -9.92 -5.64
N ARG A 24 -21.06 -10.11 -6.72
CA ARG A 24 -20.82 -9.54 -8.04
C ARG A 24 -21.03 -8.02 -8.07
N TYR A 25 -22.05 -7.52 -7.34
CA TYR A 25 -22.39 -6.11 -7.31
C TYR A 25 -21.89 -5.37 -6.05
N ARG A 26 -21.15 -6.02 -5.18
CA ARG A 26 -20.65 -5.42 -3.93
C ARG A 26 -19.89 -4.10 -4.17
N ALA A 27 -19.02 -4.06 -5.16
CA ALA A 27 -18.26 -2.83 -5.49
C ALA A 27 -19.20 -1.72 -6.03
N LEU A 28 -20.20 -2.08 -6.84
CA LEU A 28 -21.19 -1.14 -7.36
C LEU A 28 -22.14 -0.66 -6.24
N LEU A 29 -22.61 -1.58 -5.40
CA LEU A 29 -23.49 -1.25 -4.27
C LEU A 29 -22.80 -0.37 -3.23
N THR A 30 -21.52 -0.64 -2.93
CA THR A 30 -20.75 0.23 -2.04
C THR A 30 -20.50 1.60 -2.68
N ALA A 31 -20.19 1.68 -3.98
CA ALA A 31 -20.03 2.94 -4.69
C ALA A 31 -21.35 3.75 -4.73
N LEU A 32 -22.48 3.09 -5.01
CA LEU A 32 -23.81 3.73 -5.01
C LEU A 32 -24.23 4.18 -3.61
N ALA A 33 -23.99 3.37 -2.57
CA ALA A 33 -24.28 3.73 -1.19
C ALA A 33 -23.42 4.92 -0.74
N THR A 34 -22.13 4.93 -1.11
CA THR A 34 -21.25 6.07 -0.83
C THR A 34 -21.70 7.32 -1.57
N LEU A 35 -22.07 7.20 -2.85
CA LEU A 35 -22.59 8.32 -3.64
C LEU A 35 -23.91 8.84 -3.05
N ALA A 36 -24.85 7.95 -2.70
CA ALA A 36 -26.13 8.33 -2.07
C ALA A 36 -25.90 9.06 -0.74
N LEU A 37 -24.94 8.58 0.07
CA LEU A 37 -24.55 9.24 1.31
C LEU A 37 -23.96 10.63 1.05
N PHE A 38 -23.09 10.78 0.05
CA PHE A 38 -22.55 12.09 -0.36
C PHE A 38 -23.65 13.03 -0.86
N CYS A 39 -24.61 12.53 -1.65
CA CYS A 39 -25.76 13.32 -2.10
C CYS A 39 -26.64 13.74 -0.92
N LEU A 40 -26.89 12.84 0.04
CA LEU A 40 -27.70 13.13 1.22
C LEU A 40 -27.03 14.16 2.14
N VAL A 41 -25.72 14.02 2.36
CA VAL A 41 -24.91 15.00 3.12
C VAL A 41 -24.89 16.34 2.38
N GLY A 42 -24.69 16.34 1.06
CA GLY A 42 -24.73 17.55 0.24
C GLY A 42 -26.10 18.24 0.30
N PHE A 43 -27.21 17.49 0.22
CA PHE A 43 -28.56 18.00 0.37
C PHE A 43 -28.80 18.58 1.77
N ALA A 44 -28.39 17.88 2.81
CA ALA A 44 -28.51 18.36 4.19
C ALA A 44 -27.69 19.63 4.43
N ILE A 45 -26.46 19.72 3.88
CA ILE A 45 -25.64 20.93 3.94
C ILE A 45 -26.35 22.08 3.23
N VAL A 46 -26.89 21.90 2.02
CA VAL A 46 -27.63 22.96 1.28
C VAL A 46 -28.85 23.42 2.06
N GLN A 47 -29.56 22.52 2.74
CA GLN A 47 -30.75 22.90 3.52
C GLN A 47 -30.39 23.65 4.80
N LEU A 48 -29.32 23.22 5.50
CA LEU A 48 -28.79 23.89 6.67
C LEU A 48 -28.16 25.25 6.36
N THR A 49 -27.54 25.42 5.19
CA THR A 49 -26.92 26.68 4.78
C THR A 49 -27.97 27.78 4.48
N ASN A 50 -29.25 27.43 4.30
CA ASN A 50 -30.29 28.44 4.10
C ASN A 50 -30.64 29.23 5.38
N GLU A 51 -30.29 28.73 6.56
CA GLU A 51 -30.67 29.31 7.84
C GLU A 51 -29.47 29.92 8.63
N VAL A 52 -28.21 29.63 8.20
CA VAL A 52 -26.99 29.98 8.93
C VAL A 52 -26.19 31.07 8.24
N ARG A 53 -25.70 32.05 8.98
CA ARG A 53 -24.79 33.10 8.50
C ARG A 53 -23.38 32.87 9.03
N TYR A 54 -22.36 33.12 8.21
CA TYR A 54 -20.96 32.95 8.59
C TYR A 54 -20.56 33.80 9.82
N ASP A 55 -21.00 35.08 9.83
CA ASP A 55 -20.70 36.03 10.91
C ASP A 55 -21.24 35.56 12.26
N ASP A 56 -22.44 34.98 12.28
CA ASP A 56 -23.10 34.49 13.49
C ASP A 56 -22.30 33.29 14.07
N VAL A 57 -21.72 32.42 13.21
CA VAL A 57 -20.84 31.31 13.62
C VAL A 57 -19.53 31.83 14.21
N VAL A 58 -18.91 32.85 13.62
CA VAL A 58 -17.68 33.47 14.12
C VAL A 58 -17.93 34.13 15.47
N GLN A 59 -19.07 34.83 15.63
CA GLN A 59 -19.45 35.43 16.88
C GLN A 59 -19.72 34.41 17.98
N ALA A 60 -20.40 33.30 17.67
CA ALA A 60 -20.64 32.20 18.59
C ALA A 60 -19.31 31.53 19.05
N LEU A 61 -18.32 31.45 18.16
CA LEU A 61 -16.97 31.01 18.50
C LEU A 61 -16.29 31.96 19.51
N ALA A 62 -16.39 33.27 19.29
CA ALA A 62 -15.80 34.29 20.16
C ALA A 62 -16.47 34.33 21.55
N ASP A 63 -17.77 34.06 21.61
CA ASP A 63 -18.56 34.07 22.85
C ASP A 63 -18.38 32.82 23.72
N THR A 64 -17.64 31.82 23.22
CA THR A 64 -17.41 30.58 23.99
C THR A 64 -16.60 30.83 25.26
N LYS A 65 -17.15 30.43 26.42
CA LYS A 65 -16.50 30.63 27.73
C LYS A 65 -15.15 29.89 27.82
N VAL A 66 -14.13 30.57 28.33
CA VAL A 66 -12.81 29.99 28.59
C VAL A 66 -12.88 28.73 29.45
N SER A 67 -13.79 28.70 30.44
CA SER A 67 -14.02 27.52 31.29
C SER A 67 -14.46 26.30 30.50
N SER A 68 -15.30 26.48 29.48
CA SER A 68 -15.72 25.39 28.57
C SER A 68 -14.56 24.87 27.74
N ILE A 69 -13.69 25.77 27.24
CA ILE A 69 -12.48 25.40 26.52
C ILE A 69 -11.53 24.60 27.41
N LEU A 70 -11.30 25.06 28.67
CA LEU A 70 -10.44 24.33 29.61
C LEU A 70 -11.00 22.94 29.96
N LEU A 71 -12.30 22.83 30.18
CA LEU A 71 -12.94 21.53 30.40
C LEU A 71 -12.83 20.61 29.17
N ALA A 72 -13.04 21.14 27.97
CA ALA A 72 -12.85 20.40 26.73
C ALA A 72 -11.41 19.87 26.57
N LEU A 73 -10.39 20.65 26.94
CA LEU A 73 -8.99 20.23 26.96
C LEU A 73 -8.76 19.09 27.97
N VAL A 74 -9.32 19.18 29.16
CA VAL A 74 -9.21 18.12 30.19
C VAL A 74 -9.82 16.82 29.68
N PHE A 75 -11.05 16.87 29.14
CA PHE A 75 -11.73 15.68 28.64
C PHE A 75 -11.06 15.09 27.39
N THR A 76 -10.45 15.95 26.53
CA THR A 76 -9.60 15.48 25.43
C THR A 76 -8.39 14.71 25.96
N GLY A 77 -7.72 15.21 26.99
CA GLY A 77 -6.61 14.51 27.66
C GLY A 77 -7.02 13.17 28.24
N LEU A 78 -8.20 13.12 28.88
CA LEU A 78 -8.76 11.88 29.46
C LEU A 78 -9.12 10.85 28.38
N SER A 79 -9.74 11.27 27.27
CA SER A 79 -10.04 10.41 26.14
C SER A 79 -8.75 9.85 25.52
N PHE A 80 -7.75 10.69 25.25
CA PHE A 80 -6.47 10.21 24.70
C PHE A 80 -5.72 9.29 25.66
N LEU A 81 -5.86 9.48 26.96
CA LEU A 81 -5.34 8.55 27.95
C LEU A 81 -6.04 7.19 27.85
N ALA A 82 -7.36 7.16 27.71
CA ALA A 82 -8.11 5.93 27.47
C ALA A 82 -7.65 5.24 26.18
N LEU A 83 -7.48 5.98 25.10
CA LEU A 83 -6.97 5.48 23.82
C LEU A 83 -5.57 4.85 23.95
N VAL A 84 -4.70 5.35 24.82
CA VAL A 84 -3.41 4.68 25.11
C VAL A 84 -3.65 3.31 25.73
N PHE A 85 -4.63 3.19 26.63
CA PHE A 85 -4.95 1.89 27.26
C PHE A 85 -5.54 0.87 26.29
N TYR A 86 -6.15 1.27 25.17
CA TYR A 86 -6.52 0.33 24.11
C TYR A 86 -5.29 -0.44 23.59
N ASP A 87 -4.21 0.27 23.31
CA ASP A 87 -2.97 -0.35 22.83
C ASP A 87 -2.28 -1.18 23.91
N VAL A 88 -2.29 -0.73 25.17
CA VAL A 88 -1.76 -1.51 26.29
C VAL A 88 -2.50 -2.84 26.42
N ASN A 89 -3.83 -2.82 26.43
CA ASN A 89 -4.66 -4.02 26.48
C ASN A 89 -4.45 -4.93 25.25
N ALA A 90 -4.31 -4.35 24.05
CA ALA A 90 -4.05 -5.10 22.83
C ALA A 90 -2.69 -5.79 22.84
N ILE A 91 -1.66 -5.18 23.43
CA ILE A 91 -0.32 -5.77 23.57
C ILE A 91 -0.32 -6.89 24.60
N GLU A 92 -1.04 -6.71 25.72
CA GLU A 92 -1.27 -7.80 26.69
C GLU A 92 -2.03 -8.99 26.08
N TYR A 93 -3.05 -8.71 25.26
CA TYR A 93 -3.83 -9.73 24.53
C TYR A 93 -2.96 -10.58 23.60
N VAL A 94 -1.95 -10.02 22.93
CA VAL A 94 -1.01 -10.81 22.12
C VAL A 94 0.11 -11.45 22.95
N GLY A 95 0.06 -11.37 24.29
CA GLY A 95 1.01 -12.00 25.20
C GLY A 95 2.38 -11.32 25.26
N ARG A 96 2.49 -10.04 24.88
CA ARG A 96 3.73 -9.27 24.89
C ARG A 96 3.75 -8.24 26.01
N LYS A 97 4.95 -7.92 26.50
CA LYS A 97 5.19 -6.83 27.45
C LYS A 97 6.13 -5.83 26.82
N LEU A 98 5.65 -4.60 26.63
CA LEU A 98 6.43 -3.50 26.09
C LEU A 98 6.51 -2.36 27.13
N PRO A 99 7.57 -1.53 27.11
CA PRO A 99 7.68 -0.39 28.00
C PRO A 99 6.55 0.63 27.76
N PHE A 100 5.80 0.97 28.80
CA PHE A 100 4.64 1.86 28.75
C PHE A 100 4.88 3.18 27.99
N PRO A 101 6.01 3.93 28.19
CA PRO A 101 6.23 5.17 27.48
C PRO A 101 6.32 5.02 25.96
N GLN A 102 6.81 3.86 25.48
CA GLN A 102 6.92 3.57 24.03
C GLN A 102 5.55 3.22 23.44
N VAL A 103 4.74 2.47 24.19
CA VAL A 103 3.35 2.16 23.82
C VAL A 103 2.52 3.46 23.82
N ALA A 104 2.65 4.27 24.85
CA ALA A 104 1.91 5.54 24.99
C ALA A 104 2.21 6.50 23.84
N LEU A 105 3.50 6.72 23.49
CA LEU A 105 3.86 7.58 22.38
C LEU A 105 3.34 7.03 21.03
N THR A 106 3.42 5.70 20.85
CA THR A 106 2.94 5.05 19.63
C THR A 106 1.42 5.17 19.51
N ALA A 107 0.68 4.82 20.54
CA ALA A 107 -0.78 4.90 20.59
C ALA A 107 -1.25 6.33 20.39
N PHE A 108 -0.72 7.28 21.19
CA PHE A 108 -1.06 8.70 21.09
C PHE A 108 -0.87 9.23 19.65
N SER A 109 0.29 8.94 19.04
CA SER A 109 0.58 9.35 17.66
C SER A 109 -0.32 8.66 16.65
N ALA A 110 -0.65 7.37 16.84
CA ALA A 110 -1.52 6.60 15.96
C ALA A 110 -2.96 7.14 15.97
N TYR A 111 -3.47 7.50 17.13
CA TYR A 111 -4.80 8.10 17.27
C TYR A 111 -4.84 9.56 16.80
N ALA A 112 -3.83 10.36 17.12
CA ALA A 112 -3.73 11.75 16.65
C ALA A 112 -3.76 11.82 15.10
N VAL A 113 -3.01 10.95 14.43
CA VAL A 113 -3.04 10.85 12.96
C VAL A 113 -4.32 10.20 12.45
N GLY A 114 -4.77 9.11 13.10
CA GLY A 114 -5.97 8.37 12.70
C GLY A 114 -7.23 9.22 12.72
N ASN A 115 -7.41 10.00 13.78
CA ASN A 115 -8.56 10.89 13.94
C ASN A 115 -8.53 12.07 12.97
N THR A 116 -7.33 12.59 12.64
CA THR A 116 -7.18 13.76 11.76
C THR A 116 -7.20 13.39 10.27
N ALA A 117 -6.42 12.38 9.86
CA ALA A 117 -6.30 11.98 8.45
C ALA A 117 -7.47 11.12 7.95
N GLY A 118 -8.29 10.58 8.87
CA GLY A 118 -9.32 9.60 8.57
C GLY A 118 -8.77 8.20 8.26
N PHE A 119 -9.64 7.26 7.94
CA PHE A 119 -9.27 5.84 7.78
C PHE A 119 -8.46 5.30 8.97
N GLY A 120 -8.92 5.58 10.20
CA GLY A 120 -8.18 5.33 11.46
C GLY A 120 -7.50 3.96 11.56
N ALA A 121 -8.14 2.89 11.08
CA ALA A 121 -7.55 1.55 11.03
C ALA A 121 -6.33 1.46 10.09
N LEU A 122 -6.32 2.19 8.97
CA LEU A 122 -5.22 2.18 8.00
C LEU A 122 -4.11 3.17 8.38
N SER A 123 -4.45 4.41 8.68
CA SER A 123 -3.48 5.47 9.01
C SER A 123 -2.84 5.23 10.38
N GLY A 124 -3.63 4.98 11.41
CA GLY A 124 -3.17 4.59 12.73
C GLY A 124 -2.50 3.21 12.75
N GLY A 125 -2.99 2.26 11.95
CA GLY A 125 -2.39 0.94 11.76
C GLY A 125 -0.99 1.01 11.16
N ALA A 126 -0.75 1.89 10.18
CA ALA A 126 0.57 2.11 9.61
C ALA A 126 1.58 2.64 10.64
N ILE A 127 1.15 3.50 11.55
CA ILE A 127 1.98 4.00 12.66
C ILE A 127 2.32 2.87 13.63
N ARG A 128 1.31 2.07 14.07
CA ARG A 128 1.52 0.91 14.93
C ARG A 128 2.47 -0.10 14.30
N TYR A 129 2.28 -0.40 13.02
CA TYR A 129 3.16 -1.32 12.31
C TYR A 129 4.63 -0.86 12.33
N ARG A 130 4.87 0.42 12.05
CA ARG A 130 6.22 1.00 12.03
C ARG A 130 6.89 1.05 13.40
N ALA A 131 6.11 1.28 14.45
CA ALA A 131 6.62 1.37 15.81
C ALA A 131 6.80 -0.03 16.44
N TYR A 132 5.76 -0.86 16.43
CA TYR A 132 5.76 -2.16 17.11
C TYR A 132 6.65 -3.20 16.44
N SER A 133 6.82 -3.16 15.11
CA SER A 133 7.80 -4.02 14.43
C SER A 133 9.24 -3.80 14.94
N ARG A 134 9.55 -2.60 15.43
CA ARG A 134 10.86 -2.28 16.02
C ARG A 134 10.99 -2.68 17.47
N LEU A 135 9.88 -2.89 18.11
CA LEU A 135 9.83 -3.39 19.49
C LEU A 135 9.80 -4.92 19.52
N GLY A 136 9.98 -5.57 18.36
CA GLY A 136 10.11 -7.02 18.23
C GLY A 136 8.79 -7.76 18.05
N LEU A 137 7.68 -7.07 17.74
CA LEU A 137 6.43 -7.74 17.37
C LEU A 137 6.48 -8.21 15.91
N THR A 138 5.96 -9.40 15.66
CA THR A 138 5.80 -9.93 14.31
C THR A 138 4.67 -9.22 13.56
N PRO A 139 4.66 -9.25 12.21
CA PRO A 139 3.56 -8.68 11.42
C PRO A 139 2.18 -9.22 11.80
N GLU A 140 2.09 -10.50 12.19
CA GLU A 140 0.85 -11.14 12.64
C GLU A 140 0.40 -10.63 14.01
N GLU A 141 1.33 -10.48 14.96
CA GLU A 141 1.03 -9.89 16.28
C GLU A 141 0.54 -8.46 16.12
N ILE A 142 1.17 -7.66 15.25
CA ILE A 142 0.74 -6.28 14.98
C ILE A 142 -0.63 -6.26 14.30
N GLY A 143 -0.88 -7.19 13.37
CA GLY A 143 -2.19 -7.37 12.75
C GLY A 143 -3.29 -7.67 13.78
N ARG A 144 -3.00 -8.54 14.77
CA ARG A 144 -3.91 -8.84 15.88
C ARG A 144 -4.13 -7.62 16.80
N VAL A 145 -3.08 -6.84 17.09
CA VAL A 145 -3.21 -5.58 17.86
C VAL A 145 -4.16 -4.62 17.14
N ILE A 146 -3.96 -4.39 15.83
CA ILE A 146 -4.82 -3.49 15.02
C ILE A 146 -6.26 -4.01 14.98
N ALA A 147 -6.45 -5.31 14.76
CA ALA A 147 -7.77 -5.93 14.73
C ALA A 147 -8.47 -5.82 16.10
N PHE A 148 -7.77 -6.13 17.20
CA PHE A 148 -8.28 -5.98 18.55
C PHE A 148 -8.76 -4.56 18.84
N VAL A 149 -7.93 -3.55 18.57
CA VAL A 149 -8.26 -2.14 18.79
C VAL A 149 -9.50 -1.73 17.96
N THR A 150 -9.52 -2.10 16.68
CA THR A 150 -10.62 -1.71 15.76
C THR A 150 -11.94 -2.39 16.14
N LEU A 151 -11.91 -3.68 16.43
CA LEU A 151 -13.11 -4.43 16.83
C LEU A 151 -13.62 -3.98 18.21
N SER A 152 -12.71 -3.76 19.16
CA SER A 152 -13.06 -3.29 20.50
C SER A 152 -13.74 -1.92 20.46
N PHE A 153 -13.25 -1.01 19.63
CA PHE A 153 -13.87 0.29 19.42
C PHE A 153 -15.29 0.14 18.85
N GLY A 154 -15.45 -0.63 17.77
CA GLY A 154 -16.76 -0.81 17.12
C GLY A 154 -17.80 -1.48 18.03
N LEU A 155 -17.40 -2.57 18.72
CA LEU A 155 -18.28 -3.28 19.66
C LEU A 155 -18.59 -2.44 20.91
N GLY A 156 -17.60 -1.71 21.42
CA GLY A 156 -17.80 -0.83 22.55
C GLY A 156 -18.71 0.36 22.22
N LEU A 157 -18.53 0.95 21.04
CA LEU A 157 -19.41 2.03 20.55
C LEU A 157 -20.86 1.54 20.40
N ALA A 158 -21.07 0.37 19.80
CA ALA A 158 -22.39 -0.24 19.69
C ALA A 158 -23.00 -0.51 21.07
N GLY A 159 -22.20 -0.99 22.03
CA GLY A 159 -22.63 -1.23 23.39
C GLY A 159 -23.03 0.04 24.15
N VAL A 160 -22.21 1.08 24.08
CA VAL A 160 -22.53 2.40 24.69
C VAL A 160 -23.79 2.99 24.08
N ALA A 161 -23.91 2.98 22.73
CA ALA A 161 -25.11 3.45 22.05
C ALA A 161 -26.35 2.66 22.47
N ALA A 162 -26.25 1.33 22.54
CA ALA A 162 -27.38 0.47 22.95
C ALA A 162 -27.76 0.70 24.41
N ILE A 163 -26.82 0.81 25.35
CA ILE A 163 -27.11 1.11 26.75
C ILE A 163 -27.79 2.49 26.88
N ALA A 164 -27.27 3.50 26.19
CA ALA A 164 -27.87 4.82 26.19
C ALA A 164 -29.30 4.78 25.63
N LEU A 165 -29.52 4.12 24.47
CA LEU A 165 -30.86 3.93 23.87
C LEU A 165 -31.83 3.21 24.77
N LEU A 166 -31.41 2.21 25.57
CA LEU A 166 -32.28 1.55 26.54
C LEU A 166 -32.80 2.53 27.60
N ILE A 167 -31.92 3.43 28.09
CA ILE A 167 -32.25 4.34 29.19
C ILE A 167 -33.13 5.49 28.68
N ILE A 168 -32.87 6.01 27.49
CA ILE A 168 -33.47 7.27 27.00
C ILE A 168 -34.37 7.09 25.76
N SER A 169 -34.84 5.87 25.51
CA SER A 169 -35.66 5.54 24.33
C SER A 169 -36.89 6.43 24.19
N ASP A 170 -37.56 6.81 25.33
CA ASP A 170 -38.76 7.66 25.33
C ASP A 170 -38.45 9.12 24.93
N GLU A 171 -37.21 9.60 25.17
CA GLU A 171 -36.77 10.96 24.81
C GLU A 171 -36.31 11.01 23.35
N ILE A 172 -35.76 9.93 22.82
CA ILE A 172 -35.22 9.84 21.44
C ILE A 172 -36.32 9.46 20.44
N ALA A 173 -37.29 8.67 20.82
CA ALA A 173 -38.36 8.19 19.95
C ALA A 173 -39.05 9.31 19.15
N PRO A 174 -39.42 10.47 19.75
CA PRO A 174 -40.01 11.56 19.01
C PRO A 174 -39.06 12.27 18.03
N LEU A 175 -37.75 12.21 18.28
CA LEU A 175 -36.72 12.90 17.45
C LEU A 175 -36.47 12.17 16.12
N ILE A 176 -36.69 10.85 16.06
CA ILE A 176 -36.41 10.02 14.88
C ILE A 176 -37.66 9.33 14.32
N ASP A 177 -38.83 9.65 14.83
CA ASP A 177 -40.15 9.06 14.45
C ASP A 177 -40.17 7.52 14.47
N VAL A 178 -39.51 6.93 15.47
CA VAL A 178 -39.47 5.48 15.71
C VAL A 178 -40.00 5.16 17.10
N GLY A 179 -40.89 4.18 17.22
CA GLY A 179 -41.48 3.83 18.50
C GLY A 179 -40.45 3.44 19.56
N SER A 180 -40.59 3.92 20.81
CA SER A 180 -39.65 3.65 21.91
C SER A 180 -39.48 2.15 22.21
N VAL A 181 -40.53 1.34 22.01
CA VAL A 181 -40.47 -0.13 22.16
C VAL A 181 -39.51 -0.73 21.11
N THR A 182 -39.60 -0.28 19.86
CA THR A 182 -38.70 -0.76 18.78
C THR A 182 -37.26 -0.43 19.11
N LEU A 183 -36.98 0.77 19.62
CA LEU A 183 -35.63 1.20 20.02
C LEU A 183 -35.11 0.32 21.18
N ARG A 184 -35.92 0.03 22.18
CA ARG A 184 -35.56 -0.86 23.29
C ARG A 184 -35.28 -2.28 22.82
N LEU A 185 -36.09 -2.81 21.89
CA LEU A 185 -35.88 -4.16 21.35
C LEU A 185 -34.58 -4.23 20.55
N LEU A 186 -34.29 -3.22 19.71
CA LEU A 186 -33.06 -3.13 18.96
C LEU A 186 -31.84 -3.04 19.89
N ALA A 187 -31.88 -2.16 20.88
CA ALA A 187 -30.83 -2.01 21.88
C ALA A 187 -30.63 -3.29 22.69
N GLY A 188 -31.73 -3.95 23.11
CA GLY A 188 -31.69 -5.24 23.78
C GLY A 188 -31.05 -6.35 22.93
N ALA A 189 -31.36 -6.40 21.63
CA ALA A 189 -30.75 -7.33 20.68
C ALA A 189 -29.24 -7.13 20.54
N VAL A 190 -28.80 -5.87 20.46
CA VAL A 190 -27.36 -5.52 20.41
C VAL A 190 -26.65 -5.96 21.69
N ILE A 191 -27.21 -5.66 22.85
CA ILE A 191 -26.62 -6.04 24.14
C ILE A 191 -26.58 -7.57 24.30
N ALA A 192 -27.67 -8.29 23.91
CA ALA A 192 -27.68 -9.73 23.90
C ALA A 192 -26.60 -10.32 22.98
N GLY A 193 -26.45 -9.76 21.78
CA GLY A 193 -25.38 -10.14 20.84
C GLY A 193 -23.99 -9.94 21.41
N LEU A 194 -23.72 -8.80 22.08
CA LEU A 194 -22.46 -8.54 22.77
C LEU A 194 -22.24 -9.52 23.94
N GLY A 195 -23.31 -9.85 24.69
CA GLY A 195 -23.27 -10.85 25.74
C GLY A 195 -22.91 -12.25 25.22
N VAL A 196 -23.46 -12.65 24.07
CA VAL A 196 -23.11 -13.91 23.41
C VAL A 196 -21.64 -13.94 22.99
N ILE A 197 -21.15 -12.86 22.37
CA ILE A 197 -19.73 -12.75 21.98
C ILE A 197 -18.83 -12.87 23.22
N MET A 198 -19.19 -12.19 24.30
CA MET A 198 -18.44 -12.23 25.55
C MET A 198 -18.47 -13.61 26.21
N PHE A 199 -19.63 -14.32 26.13
CA PHE A 199 -19.78 -15.69 26.63
C PHE A 199 -18.95 -16.68 25.80
N MET A 200 -18.92 -16.53 24.47
CA MET A 200 -18.09 -17.37 23.58
C MET A 200 -16.58 -17.18 23.84
N GLY A 201 -16.15 -16.02 24.29
CA GLY A 201 -14.76 -15.74 24.66
C GLY A 201 -14.29 -16.42 25.94
N ARG A 202 -15.18 -17.02 26.76
CA ARG A 202 -14.83 -17.70 28.02
C ARG A 202 -13.87 -18.87 27.86
N ASP A 203 -13.98 -19.58 26.74
CA ASP A 203 -13.21 -20.79 26.46
C ASP A 203 -12.02 -20.53 25.50
N GLU A 204 -11.58 -19.27 25.34
CA GLU A 204 -10.52 -18.88 24.39
C GLU A 204 -10.73 -19.44 22.97
N ARG A 205 -11.98 -19.58 22.56
CA ARG A 205 -12.33 -20.18 21.27
C ARG A 205 -11.78 -19.36 20.12
N ALA A 206 -11.11 -20.03 19.21
CA ALA A 206 -10.70 -19.43 17.95
C ALA A 206 -11.88 -19.44 16.96
N ILE A 207 -12.21 -18.27 16.43
CA ILE A 207 -13.16 -18.15 15.31
C ILE A 207 -12.36 -18.07 14.03
N ASN A 208 -12.57 -19.05 13.15
CA ASN A 208 -11.96 -19.06 11.82
C ASN A 208 -12.81 -18.23 10.86
N LEU A 209 -12.38 -17.00 10.58
CA LEU A 209 -12.96 -16.14 9.53
C LEU A 209 -12.13 -16.30 8.25
N GLY A 210 -12.37 -17.37 7.51
CA GLY A 210 -11.59 -17.71 6.33
C GLY A 210 -10.13 -18.07 6.67
N PRO A 211 -9.13 -17.35 6.15
CA PRO A 211 -7.71 -17.66 6.41
C PRO A 211 -7.17 -17.07 7.72
N VAL A 212 -8.00 -16.37 8.51
CA VAL A 212 -7.56 -15.67 9.73
C VAL A 212 -8.20 -16.33 10.95
N GLU A 213 -7.39 -16.92 11.83
CA GLU A 213 -7.78 -17.39 13.15
C GLU A 213 -7.78 -16.21 14.11
N ILE A 214 -8.96 -15.78 14.57
CA ILE A 214 -9.12 -14.74 15.59
C ILE A 214 -9.44 -15.45 16.90
N ARG A 215 -8.51 -15.42 17.85
CA ARG A 215 -8.77 -15.88 19.21
C ARG A 215 -9.60 -14.83 19.94
N LEU A 216 -10.73 -15.22 20.49
CA LEU A 216 -11.52 -14.29 21.29
C LEU A 216 -10.78 -14.01 22.60
N PRO A 217 -10.68 -12.72 23.03
CA PRO A 217 -10.14 -12.38 24.34
C PRO A 217 -10.97 -13.01 25.47
N ASP A 218 -10.32 -13.28 26.59
CA ASP A 218 -11.00 -13.74 27.79
C ASP A 218 -12.00 -12.70 28.32
N SER A 219 -12.98 -13.13 29.12
CA SER A 219 -14.05 -12.26 29.60
C SER A 219 -13.54 -11.07 30.45
N ARG A 220 -12.40 -11.23 31.14
CA ARG A 220 -11.78 -10.16 31.93
C ARG A 220 -11.17 -9.08 31.02
N THR A 221 -10.47 -9.49 29.96
CA THR A 221 -9.92 -8.56 28.96
C THR A 221 -11.04 -7.83 28.21
N TRP A 222 -12.13 -8.53 27.85
CA TRP A 222 -13.33 -7.93 27.26
C TRP A 222 -13.96 -6.87 28.17
N SER A 223 -14.21 -7.19 29.44
CA SER A 223 -14.84 -6.27 30.40
C SER A 223 -13.98 -5.03 30.63
N ARG A 224 -12.66 -5.23 30.81
CA ARG A 224 -11.69 -4.13 30.95
C ARG A 224 -11.68 -3.23 29.72
N GLN A 225 -11.67 -3.85 28.54
CA GLN A 225 -11.64 -3.09 27.29
C GLN A 225 -12.95 -2.33 27.07
N PHE A 226 -14.11 -2.95 27.38
CA PHE A 226 -15.40 -2.27 27.28
C PHE A 226 -15.49 -1.05 28.21
N LEU A 227 -15.01 -1.15 29.44
CA LEU A 227 -14.96 -0.01 30.37
C LEU A 227 -14.06 1.13 29.85
N VAL A 228 -12.89 0.78 29.30
CA VAL A 228 -11.98 1.77 28.70
C VAL A 228 -12.65 2.43 27.49
N THR A 229 -13.35 1.66 26.66
CA THR A 229 -14.07 2.20 25.49
C THR A 229 -15.25 3.08 25.91
N ALA A 230 -16.04 2.65 26.88
CA ALA A 230 -17.16 3.45 27.40
C ALA A 230 -16.66 4.79 27.98
N PHE A 231 -15.57 4.74 28.73
CA PHE A 231 -14.95 5.94 29.28
C PHE A 231 -14.42 6.88 28.18
N ASP A 232 -13.76 6.35 27.14
CA ASP A 232 -13.28 7.11 25.99
C ASP A 232 -14.43 7.82 25.26
N ILE A 233 -15.50 7.07 24.94
CA ILE A 233 -16.66 7.62 24.23
C ILE A 233 -17.37 8.67 25.09
N ALA A 234 -17.52 8.42 26.40
CA ALA A 234 -18.10 9.38 27.32
C ALA A 234 -17.24 10.67 27.44
N ALA A 235 -15.92 10.51 27.53
CA ALA A 235 -15.01 11.64 27.59
C ALA A 235 -15.03 12.46 26.27
N SER A 236 -14.93 11.80 25.12
CA SER A 236 -14.97 12.45 23.82
C SER A 236 -16.33 13.12 23.52
N ALA A 237 -17.44 12.52 23.93
CA ALA A 237 -18.76 13.15 23.89
C ALA A 237 -18.82 14.41 24.77
N THR A 238 -18.24 14.33 25.97
CA THR A 238 -18.22 15.45 26.90
C THR A 238 -17.39 16.63 26.38
N VAL A 239 -16.34 16.39 25.57
CA VAL A 239 -15.60 17.46 24.90
C VAL A 239 -16.54 18.35 24.09
N LEU A 240 -17.39 17.76 23.25
CA LEU A 240 -18.35 18.53 22.44
C LEU A 240 -19.48 19.10 23.31
N TYR A 241 -19.99 18.31 24.27
CA TYR A 241 -21.11 18.75 25.14
C TYR A 241 -20.81 20.01 25.94
N VAL A 242 -19.60 20.16 26.48
CA VAL A 242 -19.22 21.36 27.27
C VAL A 242 -18.97 22.59 26.39
N LEU A 243 -18.75 22.39 25.09
CA LEU A 243 -18.60 23.46 24.11
C LEU A 243 -19.96 23.96 23.58
N LEU A 244 -21.00 23.11 23.63
CA LEU A 244 -22.35 23.51 23.24
C LEU A 244 -22.91 24.59 24.16
N PRO A 245 -23.72 25.54 23.66
CA PRO A 245 -24.40 26.50 24.50
C PRO A 245 -25.27 25.75 25.51
N GLN A 246 -25.52 26.35 26.69
CA GLN A 246 -26.17 25.71 27.86
C GLN A 246 -27.43 24.94 27.41
N ALA A 247 -27.37 23.60 27.65
CA ALA A 247 -28.00 22.61 26.82
C ALA A 247 -29.50 22.48 27.04
N ALA A 248 -30.25 22.50 25.95
CA ALA A 248 -31.62 22.03 25.89
C ALA A 248 -31.78 20.50 26.01
N ILE A 249 -30.70 19.72 25.97
CA ILE A 249 -30.71 18.26 26.07
C ILE A 249 -29.86 17.76 27.22
N SER A 250 -30.28 16.65 27.85
CA SER A 250 -29.55 16.02 28.93
C SER A 250 -28.27 15.33 28.41
N TRP A 251 -27.22 15.23 29.23
CA TRP A 251 -25.97 14.58 28.84
C TRP A 251 -26.14 13.11 28.37
N PRO A 252 -26.99 12.26 28.96
CA PRO A 252 -27.21 10.91 28.47
C PRO A 252 -27.80 10.86 27.03
N VAL A 253 -28.72 11.76 26.72
CA VAL A 253 -29.30 11.90 25.37
C VAL A 253 -28.21 12.33 24.39
N PHE A 254 -27.40 13.32 24.76
CA PHE A 254 -26.28 13.75 23.93
C PHE A 254 -25.26 12.62 23.69
N LEU A 255 -24.95 11.81 24.69
CA LEU A 255 -24.05 10.66 24.56
C LEU A 255 -24.57 9.64 23.53
N ALA A 256 -25.86 9.37 23.50
CA ALA A 256 -26.45 8.47 22.50
C ALA A 256 -26.35 9.07 21.08
N VAL A 257 -26.71 10.34 20.94
CA VAL A 257 -26.61 11.06 19.65
C VAL A 257 -25.16 11.09 19.17
N TYR A 258 -24.22 11.39 20.06
CA TYR A 258 -22.79 11.39 19.76
C TYR A 258 -22.29 10.02 19.32
N ALA A 259 -22.67 8.94 20.03
CA ALA A 259 -22.25 7.59 19.68
C ALA A 259 -22.79 7.17 18.31
N ILE A 260 -24.04 7.52 17.99
CA ILE A 260 -24.65 7.28 16.67
C ILE A 260 -23.91 8.10 15.59
N ALA A 261 -23.65 9.40 15.83
CA ALA A 261 -22.94 10.26 14.89
C ALA A 261 -21.53 9.75 14.57
N VAL A 262 -20.78 9.32 15.60
CA VAL A 262 -19.46 8.70 15.41
C VAL A 262 -19.58 7.38 14.64
N GLY A 263 -20.55 6.53 14.98
CA GLY A 263 -20.79 5.28 14.30
C GLY A 263 -21.09 5.46 12.81
N LEU A 264 -21.99 6.37 12.46
CA LEU A 264 -22.32 6.71 11.07
C LEU A 264 -21.12 7.35 10.35
N GLY A 265 -20.36 8.21 11.03
CA GLY A 265 -19.13 8.78 10.50
C GLY A 265 -18.10 7.71 10.13
N VAL A 266 -17.90 6.70 10.98
CA VAL A 266 -17.00 5.57 10.72
C VAL A 266 -17.51 4.68 9.59
N LEU A 267 -18.82 4.35 9.58
CA LEU A 267 -19.45 3.52 8.55
C LEU A 267 -19.46 4.19 7.17
N SER A 268 -19.52 5.51 7.11
CA SER A 268 -19.50 6.28 5.86
C SER A 268 -18.17 6.20 5.11
N HIS A 269 -17.09 5.77 5.76
CA HIS A 269 -15.72 5.78 5.23
C HIS A 269 -15.24 7.17 4.76
N VAL A 270 -15.93 8.25 5.15
CA VAL A 270 -15.51 9.62 4.88
C VAL A 270 -14.32 9.96 5.79
N PRO A 271 -13.26 10.60 5.27
CA PRO A 271 -12.12 11.02 6.09
C PRO A 271 -12.57 11.82 7.32
N ALA A 272 -12.17 11.39 8.51
CA ALA A 272 -12.56 11.97 9.80
C ALA A 272 -14.09 12.09 10.04
N GLY A 273 -14.92 11.40 9.24
CA GLY A 273 -16.39 11.51 9.30
C GLY A 273 -16.92 12.89 8.94
N LEU A 274 -16.13 13.71 8.21
CA LEU A 274 -16.49 15.10 7.86
C LEU A 274 -17.83 15.16 7.13
N GLY A 275 -18.67 16.07 7.55
CA GLY A 275 -20.02 16.26 7.03
C GLY A 275 -21.06 15.32 7.64
N VAL A 276 -20.76 14.01 7.77
CA VAL A 276 -21.71 13.02 8.32
C VAL A 276 -21.92 13.21 9.81
N PHE A 277 -20.82 13.33 10.55
CA PHE A 277 -20.87 13.57 12.01
C PHE A 277 -21.59 14.88 12.34
N GLU A 278 -21.21 15.96 11.65
CA GLU A 278 -21.79 17.29 11.85
C GLU A 278 -23.29 17.28 11.55
N THR A 279 -23.69 16.71 10.41
CA THR A 279 -25.12 16.64 10.00
C THR A 279 -25.96 15.89 11.04
N VAL A 280 -25.45 14.76 11.56
CA VAL A 280 -26.20 13.99 12.57
C VAL A 280 -26.34 14.78 13.87
N ILE A 281 -25.27 15.44 14.33
CA ILE A 281 -25.33 16.29 15.54
C ILE A 281 -26.34 17.43 15.37
N ILE A 282 -26.25 18.17 14.25
CA ILE A 282 -27.14 19.30 13.99
C ILE A 282 -28.59 18.83 13.84
N ALA A 283 -28.86 17.78 13.07
CA ALA A 283 -30.22 17.24 12.88
C ALA A 283 -30.84 16.75 14.18
N SER A 284 -30.02 16.18 15.09
CA SER A 284 -30.49 15.66 16.38
C SER A 284 -30.73 16.73 17.43
N LEU A 285 -30.02 17.86 17.36
CA LEU A 285 -30.22 19.01 18.26
C LEU A 285 -31.44 19.84 17.85
N GLY A 286 -31.81 19.78 16.57
CA GLY A 286 -33.05 20.37 16.03
C GLY A 286 -33.24 21.86 16.35
N SER A 287 -34.49 22.25 16.60
CA SER A 287 -34.86 23.61 17.00
C SER A 287 -34.55 23.97 18.46
N ALA A 288 -33.94 23.04 19.21
CA ALA A 288 -33.66 23.23 20.65
C ALA A 288 -32.44 24.13 20.92
N VAL A 289 -31.55 24.28 19.92
CA VAL A 289 -30.31 25.07 20.06
C VAL A 289 -30.09 25.87 18.77
N ASN A 290 -29.54 27.08 18.89
CA ASN A 290 -29.17 27.90 17.73
C ASN A 290 -28.11 27.15 16.89
N ILE A 291 -28.39 26.95 15.61
CA ILE A 291 -27.53 26.19 14.67
C ILE A 291 -26.16 26.83 14.54
N ASP A 292 -26.05 28.16 14.55
CA ASP A 292 -24.79 28.89 14.45
C ASP A 292 -23.86 28.56 15.62
N ALA A 293 -24.42 28.50 16.84
CA ALA A 293 -23.69 28.14 18.05
C ALA A 293 -23.25 26.66 18.05
N VAL A 294 -24.06 25.76 17.47
CA VAL A 294 -23.69 24.35 17.29
C VAL A 294 -22.53 24.22 16.30
N LEU A 295 -22.58 24.94 15.19
CA LEU A 295 -21.48 24.94 14.20
C LEU A 295 -20.19 25.52 14.79
N GLY A 296 -20.25 26.61 15.55
CA GLY A 296 -19.09 27.14 16.27
C GLY A 296 -18.49 26.11 17.25
N SER A 297 -19.36 25.44 18.02
CA SER A 297 -18.92 24.36 18.93
C SER A 297 -18.27 23.17 18.22
N LEU A 298 -18.79 22.77 17.03
CA LEU A 298 -18.21 21.71 16.19
C LEU A 298 -16.83 22.09 15.64
N VAL A 299 -16.64 23.35 15.25
CA VAL A 299 -15.33 23.87 14.82
C VAL A 299 -14.32 23.81 15.99
N LEU A 300 -14.69 24.30 17.19
CA LEU A 300 -13.83 24.20 18.38
C LEU A 300 -13.53 22.75 18.76
N TYR A 301 -14.53 21.87 18.68
CA TYR A 301 -14.34 20.45 18.91
C TYR A 301 -13.29 19.85 17.94
N ARG A 302 -13.38 20.15 16.66
CA ARG A 302 -12.38 19.70 15.66
C ARG A 302 -10.99 20.24 15.99
N LEU A 303 -10.88 21.48 16.40
CA LEU A 303 -9.59 22.07 16.76
C LEU A 303 -8.99 21.40 18.01
N ILE A 304 -9.79 21.23 19.07
CA ILE A 304 -9.34 20.72 20.38
C ILE A 304 -9.11 19.22 20.33
N TYR A 305 -10.00 18.44 19.70
CA TYR A 305 -9.97 16.99 19.76
C TYR A 305 -9.17 16.33 18.60
N HIS A 306 -9.00 17.00 17.45
CA HIS A 306 -8.29 16.45 16.30
C HIS A 306 -6.95 17.16 16.05
N VAL A 307 -6.94 18.49 15.99
CA VAL A 307 -5.74 19.25 15.60
C VAL A 307 -4.73 19.33 16.74
N LEU A 308 -5.16 19.68 17.93
CA LEU A 308 -4.27 19.87 19.09
C LEU A 308 -3.50 18.60 19.49
N PRO A 309 -4.10 17.39 19.55
CA PRO A 309 -3.33 16.18 19.80
C PRO A 309 -2.27 15.89 18.74
N LEU A 310 -2.53 16.20 17.47
CA LEU A 310 -1.54 16.06 16.41
C LEU A 310 -0.34 16.99 16.63
N LEU A 311 -0.58 18.25 17.02
CA LEU A 311 0.49 19.18 17.38
C LEU A 311 1.31 18.68 18.57
N ILE A 312 0.63 18.20 19.61
CA ILE A 312 1.30 17.62 20.80
C ILE A 312 2.14 16.41 20.38
N ALA A 313 1.64 15.54 19.47
CA ALA A 313 2.41 14.41 18.96
C ALA A 313 3.68 14.86 18.22
N VAL A 314 3.58 15.87 17.35
CA VAL A 314 4.73 16.46 16.65
C VAL A 314 5.74 17.05 17.66
N LEU A 315 5.28 17.80 18.63
CA LEU A 315 6.13 18.39 19.68
C LEU A 315 6.82 17.33 20.54
N ALA A 316 6.05 16.31 20.99
CA ALA A 316 6.58 15.22 21.80
C ALA A 316 7.70 14.46 21.06
N VAL A 317 7.46 14.16 19.77
CA VAL A 317 8.46 13.50 18.93
C VAL A 317 9.66 14.41 18.64
N SER A 318 9.43 15.71 18.37
CA SER A 318 10.50 16.70 18.18
C SER A 318 11.39 16.85 19.42
N ALA A 319 10.77 16.87 20.60
CA ALA A 319 11.49 16.97 21.88
C ALA A 319 12.43 15.75 22.11
N THR A 320 12.05 14.57 21.62
CA THR A 320 12.93 13.38 21.72
C THR A 320 14.18 13.50 20.85
N GLU A 321 14.11 14.25 19.74
CA GLU A 321 15.28 14.54 18.89
C GLU A 321 16.20 15.59 19.48
N LEU A 322 15.67 16.60 20.14
CA LEU A 322 16.44 17.66 20.77
C LEU A 322 17.21 17.20 22.01
N ARG A 323 16.66 16.24 22.76
CA ARG A 323 17.31 15.66 23.94
C ARG A 323 18.42 14.66 23.57
N ARG A 324 19.40 15.09 22.80
CA ARG A 324 20.54 14.28 22.36
C ARG A 324 21.46 13.76 23.46
N PHE A 325 21.30 14.26 24.68
CA PHE A 325 22.25 14.05 25.78
C PHE A 325 21.77 13.10 26.90
N ALA A 326 20.65 12.43 26.74
CA ALA A 326 20.17 11.49 27.76
C ALA A 326 20.55 10.05 27.39
N ASP A 327 21.59 9.52 27.96
CA ASP A 327 22.08 8.13 27.82
C ASP A 327 21.19 7.08 28.51
N HIS A 328 19.95 7.43 28.83
CA HIS A 328 19.03 6.51 29.51
C HIS A 328 18.40 5.53 28.50
N PRO A 329 18.36 4.19 28.75
CA PRO A 329 17.88 3.17 27.82
C PRO A 329 16.42 3.39 27.37
N VAL A 330 15.56 3.93 28.25
CA VAL A 330 14.16 4.28 27.91
C VAL A 330 14.11 5.43 26.93
N ALA A 331 14.93 6.47 27.12
CA ALA A 331 14.99 7.63 26.25
C ALA A 331 15.49 7.25 24.84
N SER A 332 16.44 6.32 24.73
CA SER A 332 16.94 5.82 23.45
C SER A 332 15.89 5.03 22.66
N GLY A 333 15.02 4.29 23.36
CA GLY A 333 13.90 3.56 22.78
C GLY A 333 12.82 4.51 22.23
N ILE A 334 12.42 5.50 23.00
CA ILE A 334 11.45 6.54 22.62
C ILE A 334 11.96 7.32 21.40
N ARG A 335 13.23 7.72 21.40
CA ARG A 335 13.85 8.43 20.27
C ARG A 335 13.83 7.59 18.98
N ARG A 336 14.14 6.29 19.03
CA ARG A 336 14.10 5.41 17.85
C ARG A 336 12.70 5.29 17.25
N ILE A 337 11.66 5.32 18.06
CA ILE A 337 10.27 5.34 17.60
C ILE A 337 9.94 6.71 17.01
N GLY A 338 10.27 7.80 17.69
CA GLY A 338 10.01 9.17 17.28
C GLY A 338 10.55 9.47 15.88
N ILE A 339 11.83 9.14 15.61
CA ILE A 339 12.47 9.29 14.29
C ILE A 339 11.65 8.68 13.14
N ARG A 340 10.90 7.60 13.41
CA ARG A 340 10.11 6.92 12.37
C ARG A 340 8.71 7.47 12.20
N LEU A 341 8.13 7.96 13.28
CA LEU A 341 6.79 8.54 13.27
C LEU A 341 6.79 9.96 12.70
N MET A 342 7.90 10.71 12.86
CA MET A 342 8.02 12.10 12.44
C MET A 342 7.60 12.38 10.99
N PRO A 343 8.02 11.61 9.97
CA PRO A 343 7.60 11.88 8.59
C PRO A 343 6.09 11.76 8.37
N GLN A 344 5.41 10.89 9.11
CA GLN A 344 3.96 10.74 9.01
C GLN A 344 3.23 11.88 9.74
N LEU A 345 3.69 12.25 10.94
CA LEU A 345 3.15 13.36 11.70
C LEU A 345 3.27 14.66 10.91
N LEU A 346 4.45 14.94 10.34
CA LEU A 346 4.67 16.13 9.51
C LEU A 346 3.87 16.11 8.21
N SER A 347 3.72 14.93 7.60
CA SER A 347 2.87 14.75 6.43
C SER A 347 1.41 15.10 6.74
N THR A 348 0.86 14.59 7.85
CA THR A 348 -0.52 14.87 8.26
C THR A 348 -0.69 16.33 8.66
N LEU A 349 0.27 16.90 9.39
CA LEU A 349 0.23 18.33 9.77
C LEU A 349 0.33 19.24 8.53
N SER A 350 1.21 18.93 7.57
CA SER A 350 1.32 19.68 6.32
C SER A 350 0.03 19.62 5.49
N LEU A 351 -0.61 18.44 5.42
CA LEU A 351 -1.91 18.27 4.76
C LEU A 351 -2.98 19.15 5.42
N LEU A 352 -3.11 19.06 6.75
CA LEU A 352 -4.09 19.81 7.51
C LEU A 352 -3.92 21.32 7.33
N LEU A 353 -2.67 21.82 7.47
CA LEU A 353 -2.38 23.25 7.32
C LEU A 353 -2.56 23.73 5.87
N GLY A 354 -2.27 22.88 4.89
CA GLY A 354 -2.55 23.17 3.49
C GLY A 354 -4.05 23.36 3.24
N VAL A 355 -4.89 22.46 3.80
CA VAL A 355 -6.35 22.57 3.75
C VAL A 355 -6.84 23.82 4.47
N MET A 356 -6.31 24.10 5.65
CA MET A 356 -6.64 25.30 6.43
C MET A 356 -6.34 26.59 5.63
N LEU A 357 -5.18 26.69 4.98
CA LEU A 357 -4.82 27.86 4.16
C LEU A 357 -5.74 28.04 2.95
N VAL A 358 -6.13 26.93 2.29
CA VAL A 358 -7.08 26.97 1.18
C VAL A 358 -8.42 27.53 1.65
N PHE A 359 -8.97 27.02 2.75
CA PHE A 359 -10.26 27.46 3.26
C PHE A 359 -10.23 28.87 3.83
N SER A 360 -9.20 29.23 4.57
CA SER A 360 -8.99 30.59 5.08
C SER A 360 -8.83 31.66 3.99
N SER A 361 -8.41 31.24 2.78
CA SER A 361 -8.34 32.18 1.64
C SER A 361 -9.69 32.42 0.96
N VAL A 362 -10.70 31.61 1.27
CA VAL A 362 -12.07 31.70 0.74
C VAL A 362 -13.02 32.34 1.75
N THR A 363 -12.72 32.32 3.05
CA THR A 363 -13.54 32.90 4.12
C THR A 363 -13.24 34.38 4.33
N PRO A 364 -14.22 35.18 4.81
CA PRO A 364 -14.06 36.62 5.10
C PRO A 364 -12.99 36.89 6.17
N THR A 365 -12.37 38.05 6.05
CA THR A 365 -11.44 38.57 7.07
C THR A 365 -12.23 39.39 8.09
N PRO A 366 -11.97 39.28 9.40
CA PRO A 366 -12.64 40.11 10.41
C PRO A 366 -12.45 41.63 10.14
N ASP A 367 -13.54 42.40 10.19
CA ASP A 367 -13.57 43.84 9.84
C ASP A 367 -12.51 44.68 10.58
N GLN A 368 -12.30 44.41 11.87
CA GLN A 368 -11.28 45.09 12.70
C GLN A 368 -9.88 44.97 12.13
N ASN A 369 -9.53 43.83 11.58
CA ASN A 369 -8.22 43.58 10.98
C ASN A 369 -8.09 44.25 9.61
N LEU A 370 -9.20 44.34 8.87
CA LEU A 370 -9.27 44.98 7.57
C LEU A 370 -9.06 46.51 7.67
N GLU A 371 -9.70 47.19 8.63
CA GLU A 371 -9.52 48.63 8.88
C GLU A 371 -8.08 48.96 9.25
N PHE A 372 -7.45 48.13 10.12
CA PHE A 372 -6.04 48.27 10.44
C PHE A 372 -5.12 48.11 9.24
N LEU A 373 -5.34 47.07 8.40
CA LEU A 373 -4.54 46.81 7.23
C LEU A 373 -4.69 47.89 6.16
N ALA A 374 -5.89 48.43 5.95
CA ALA A 374 -6.19 49.51 4.99
C ALA A 374 -5.35 50.76 5.25
N ASN A 375 -4.99 51.04 6.54
CA ASN A 375 -4.20 52.19 6.88
C ASN A 375 -2.69 52.06 6.66
N TYR A 376 -2.19 50.80 6.55
CA TYR A 376 -0.73 50.51 6.49
C TYR A 376 -0.27 49.78 5.22
N LEU A 377 -1.15 49.06 4.53
CA LEU A 377 -0.78 48.22 3.40
C LEU A 377 -1.58 48.58 2.11
N PRO A 378 -0.91 48.71 0.97
CA PRO A 378 -1.58 48.86 -0.32
C PRO A 378 -2.48 47.65 -0.65
N LEU A 379 -3.69 47.93 -1.21
CA LEU A 379 -4.62 46.88 -1.60
C LEU A 379 -4.05 45.74 -2.44
N PRO A 380 -3.15 45.93 -3.42
CA PRO A 380 -2.59 44.83 -4.19
C PRO A 380 -1.79 43.81 -3.35
N ILE A 381 -1.21 44.25 -2.24
CA ILE A 381 -0.44 43.38 -1.33
C ILE A 381 -1.40 42.44 -0.58
N VAL A 382 -2.52 42.99 -0.06
CA VAL A 382 -3.54 42.20 0.65
C VAL A 382 -4.21 41.22 -0.31
N GLU A 383 -4.59 41.66 -1.48
CA GLU A 383 -5.15 40.82 -2.56
C GLU A 383 -4.20 39.69 -2.98
N GLY A 384 -2.94 40.06 -3.24
CA GLY A 384 -1.90 39.09 -3.59
C GLY A 384 -1.62 38.08 -2.47
N ALA A 385 -1.66 38.53 -1.19
CA ALA A 385 -1.46 37.66 -0.04
C ALA A 385 -2.57 36.61 0.08
N HIS A 386 -3.83 36.95 -0.11
CA HIS A 386 -4.95 35.99 -0.12
C HIS A 386 -4.80 34.94 -1.24
N PHE A 387 -4.61 35.41 -2.46
CA PHE A 387 -4.45 34.52 -3.61
C PHE A 387 -3.24 33.59 -3.47
N LEU A 388 -2.07 34.12 -3.11
CA LEU A 388 -0.85 33.34 -2.98
C LEU A 388 -0.92 32.36 -1.80
N SER A 389 -1.58 32.73 -0.68
CA SER A 389 -1.81 31.82 0.45
C SER A 389 -2.60 30.57 0.03
N SER A 390 -3.58 30.71 -0.85
CA SER A 390 -4.37 29.57 -1.37
C SER A 390 -3.49 28.61 -2.18
N LEU A 391 -2.60 29.15 -3.02
CA LEU A 391 -1.66 28.34 -3.81
C LEU A 391 -0.59 27.66 -2.97
N LEU A 392 -0.08 28.33 -1.94
CA LEU A 392 0.87 27.74 -0.98
C LEU A 392 0.18 26.65 -0.15
N GLY A 393 -1.09 26.83 0.19
CA GLY A 393 -1.90 25.78 0.79
C GLY A 393 -1.96 24.52 -0.08
N LEU A 394 -2.26 24.67 -1.38
CA LEU A 394 -2.24 23.57 -2.34
C LEU A 394 -0.85 22.93 -2.46
N ALA A 395 0.22 23.74 -2.46
CA ALA A 395 1.58 23.23 -2.49
C ALA A 395 1.92 22.38 -1.25
N LEU A 396 1.46 22.79 -0.05
CA LEU A 396 1.60 21.99 1.18
C LEU A 396 0.82 20.67 1.10
N VAL A 397 -0.40 20.66 0.53
CA VAL A 397 -1.19 19.44 0.29
C VAL A 397 -0.42 18.48 -0.61
N VAL A 398 0.14 18.95 -1.72
CA VAL A 398 0.92 18.12 -2.64
C VAL A 398 2.21 17.60 -1.98
N ALA A 399 2.91 18.47 -1.24
CA ALA A 399 4.15 18.12 -0.58
C ALA A 399 3.97 17.14 0.59
N ALA A 400 2.82 17.17 1.25
CA ALA A 400 2.50 16.27 2.37
C ALA A 400 2.74 14.79 2.04
N ARG A 401 2.36 14.34 0.84
CA ARG A 401 2.63 12.98 0.38
C ARG A 401 4.13 12.67 0.31
N GLY A 402 4.91 13.60 -0.23
CA GLY A 402 6.36 13.45 -0.35
C GLY A 402 7.05 13.41 1.02
N LEU A 403 6.55 14.17 2.01
CA LEU A 403 7.03 14.11 3.40
C LEU A 403 6.84 12.71 4.00
N GLY A 404 5.66 12.10 3.81
CA GLY A 404 5.40 10.72 4.24
C GLY A 404 6.35 9.68 3.61
N GLN A 405 6.93 9.99 2.46
CA GLN A 405 7.91 9.17 1.73
C GLN A 405 9.37 9.57 1.99
N LYS A 406 9.61 10.54 2.85
CA LYS A 406 10.93 11.08 3.26
C LYS A 406 11.71 11.74 2.12
N LEU A 407 11.04 12.39 1.16
CA LEU A 407 11.68 13.05 0.04
C LEU A 407 12.29 14.41 0.47
N ASP A 408 13.52 14.66 0.05
CA ASP A 408 14.21 15.94 0.26
C ASP A 408 13.49 17.09 -0.45
N GLY A 409 13.09 16.92 -1.70
CA GLY A 409 12.31 17.91 -2.45
C GLY A 409 10.97 18.29 -1.78
N ALA A 410 10.28 17.34 -1.14
CA ALA A 410 9.06 17.62 -0.38
C ALA A 410 9.35 18.44 0.88
N TRP A 411 10.47 18.17 1.54
CA TRP A 411 10.90 18.95 2.71
C TRP A 411 11.16 20.42 2.32
N TRP A 412 11.90 20.66 1.22
CA TRP A 412 12.16 22.02 0.72
C TRP A 412 10.88 22.76 0.32
N VAL A 413 9.98 22.12 -0.43
CA VAL A 413 8.70 22.73 -0.81
C VAL A 413 7.87 23.04 0.43
N SER A 414 7.79 22.12 1.41
CA SER A 414 7.00 22.36 2.61
C SER A 414 7.54 23.48 3.47
N ILE A 415 8.86 23.56 3.69
CA ILE A 415 9.46 24.60 4.52
C ILE A 415 9.37 25.98 3.88
N LEU A 416 9.62 26.06 2.55
CA LEU A 416 9.51 27.32 1.82
C LEU A 416 8.05 27.79 1.72
N SER A 417 7.13 26.89 1.41
CA SER A 417 5.70 27.22 1.35
C SER A 417 5.17 27.62 2.73
N ALA A 418 5.57 26.92 3.80
CA ALA A 418 5.12 27.26 5.16
C ALA A 418 5.70 28.61 5.62
N ALA A 419 6.97 28.90 5.32
CA ALA A 419 7.60 30.19 5.66
C ALA A 419 6.96 31.35 4.88
N ALA A 420 6.72 31.17 3.58
CA ALA A 420 6.01 32.16 2.77
C ALA A 420 4.56 32.36 3.27
N ALA A 421 3.83 31.27 3.53
CA ALA A 421 2.46 31.34 4.06
C ALA A 421 2.39 32.02 5.43
N LEU A 422 3.38 31.77 6.31
CA LEU A 422 3.48 32.46 7.61
C LEU A 422 3.61 33.99 7.42
N THR A 423 4.44 34.42 6.50
CA THR A 423 4.59 35.85 6.19
C THR A 423 3.29 36.42 5.63
N LEU A 424 2.64 35.69 4.69
CA LEU A 424 1.40 36.12 4.07
C LEU A 424 0.21 36.11 5.01
N SER A 425 0.14 35.20 5.98
CA SER A 425 -0.95 35.17 6.98
C SER A 425 -0.94 36.39 7.88
N LEU A 426 0.24 36.96 8.16
CA LEU A 426 0.37 38.23 8.86
C LEU A 426 -0.03 39.43 7.98
N LEU A 427 0.25 39.37 6.67
CA LEU A 427 -0.07 40.45 5.72
C LEU A 427 -1.54 40.49 5.30
N LYS A 428 -2.23 39.34 5.27
CA LYS A 428 -3.61 39.26 4.79
C LYS A 428 -4.65 39.59 5.87
N ALA A 429 -4.39 39.20 7.16
CA ALA A 429 -5.42 39.27 8.20
C ALA A 429 -4.87 39.35 9.64
N ILE A 430 -3.55 39.48 9.84
CA ILE A 430 -2.92 39.29 11.14
C ILE A 430 -3.36 37.97 11.81
N ALA A 431 -3.43 36.92 11.02
CA ALA A 431 -3.99 35.63 11.42
C ALA A 431 -2.98 34.89 12.34
N LEU A 432 -2.91 35.30 13.62
CA LEU A 432 -1.96 34.77 14.61
C LEU A 432 -2.08 33.25 14.80
N VAL A 433 -3.30 32.73 14.75
CA VAL A 433 -3.55 31.27 14.89
C VAL A 433 -2.91 30.51 13.74
N GLU A 434 -3.13 30.95 12.49
CA GLU A 434 -2.46 30.34 11.32
C GLU A 434 -0.94 30.45 11.41
N ALA A 435 -0.44 31.62 11.80
CA ALA A 435 0.99 31.86 11.96
C ALA A 435 1.62 30.93 13.02
N CYS A 436 0.96 30.71 14.15
CA CYS A 436 1.40 29.77 15.17
C CYS A 436 1.48 28.33 14.63
N PHE A 437 0.44 27.84 13.95
CA PHE A 437 0.45 26.48 13.38
C PHE A 437 1.51 26.30 12.30
N LEU A 438 1.69 27.28 11.44
CA LEU A 438 2.78 27.26 10.43
C LEU A 438 4.16 27.29 11.10
N GLY A 439 4.32 28.07 12.18
CA GLY A 439 5.53 28.06 12.99
C GLY A 439 5.85 26.68 13.57
N PHE A 440 4.84 25.95 14.07
CA PHE A 440 5.01 24.57 14.54
C PHE A 440 5.41 23.61 13.42
N LEU A 441 4.84 23.74 12.23
CA LEU A 441 5.24 22.95 11.07
C LEU A 441 6.71 23.22 10.70
N ILE A 442 7.11 24.51 10.61
CA ILE A 442 8.48 24.91 10.30
C ILE A 442 9.45 24.35 11.35
N PHE A 443 9.12 24.49 12.64
CA PHE A 443 9.92 23.95 13.73
C PHE A 443 10.10 22.42 13.60
N GLY A 444 9.01 21.68 13.39
CA GLY A 444 9.05 20.22 13.20
C GLY A 444 9.90 19.81 12.00
N LEU A 445 9.75 20.50 10.86
CA LEU A 445 10.54 20.27 9.65
C LEU A 445 12.03 20.57 9.89
N PHE A 446 12.34 21.65 10.58
CA PHE A 446 13.72 22.03 10.88
C PHE A 446 14.44 21.00 11.76
N VAL A 447 13.81 20.59 12.86
CA VAL A 447 14.36 19.59 13.80
C VAL A 447 14.58 18.24 13.09
N SER A 448 13.69 17.88 12.16
CA SER A 448 13.69 16.58 11.49
C SER A 448 14.43 16.55 10.14
N ARG A 449 15.13 17.61 9.73
CA ARG A 449 15.81 17.72 8.43
C ARG A 449 16.62 16.47 8.07
N ARG A 450 17.33 15.89 9.03
CA ARG A 450 18.19 14.71 8.82
C ARG A 450 17.45 13.45 8.39
N LEU A 451 16.12 13.40 8.55
CA LEU A 451 15.28 12.26 8.16
C LEU A 451 14.91 12.28 6.67
N PHE A 452 15.05 13.44 6.02
CA PHE A 452 14.68 13.67 4.63
C PHE A 452 15.95 13.72 3.75
N ARG A 453 16.59 12.57 3.58
CA ARG A 453 17.85 12.44 2.80
C ARG A 453 17.68 11.85 1.40
N ARG A 454 16.45 11.58 1.01
CA ARG A 454 16.14 10.91 -0.24
C ARG A 454 16.08 11.94 -1.36
N HIS A 455 17.16 12.05 -2.14
CA HIS A 455 17.24 12.91 -3.31
C HIS A 455 16.26 12.41 -4.39
N ALA A 456 15.05 12.93 -4.38
CA ALA A 456 14.07 12.72 -5.44
C ALA A 456 13.18 13.95 -5.56
N SER A 457 13.01 14.44 -6.78
CA SER A 457 12.12 15.55 -7.09
C SER A 457 10.66 15.15 -6.88
N LEU A 458 9.85 16.02 -6.25
CA LEU A 458 8.39 15.87 -6.18
C LEU A 458 7.76 15.75 -7.58
N LEU A 459 8.35 16.45 -8.56
CA LEU A 459 7.90 16.43 -9.95
C LEU A 459 8.06 15.06 -10.62
N ASN A 460 8.94 14.20 -10.11
CA ASN A 460 9.19 12.87 -10.65
C ASN A 460 8.25 11.78 -10.11
N GLN A 461 7.32 12.13 -9.21
CA GLN A 461 6.35 11.17 -8.66
C GLN A 461 4.96 11.35 -9.28
N THR A 462 4.38 10.27 -9.79
CA THR A 462 2.97 10.25 -10.19
C THR A 462 2.08 10.28 -8.97
N LEU A 463 1.14 11.21 -8.91
CA LEU A 463 0.09 11.22 -7.89
C LEU A 463 -0.80 9.98 -8.06
N THR A 464 -1.16 9.32 -6.97
CA THR A 464 -2.11 8.20 -7.01
C THR A 464 -3.53 8.73 -7.20
N ALA A 465 -4.43 7.89 -7.75
CA ALA A 465 -5.84 8.24 -7.90
C ALA A 465 -6.48 8.71 -6.58
N SER A 466 -6.11 8.07 -5.46
CA SER A 466 -6.60 8.48 -4.12
C SER A 466 -6.12 9.88 -3.71
N TRP A 467 -4.92 10.29 -4.13
CA TRP A 467 -4.40 11.63 -3.82
C TRP A 467 -5.02 12.70 -4.71
N LEU A 468 -5.25 12.40 -5.98
CA LEU A 468 -6.00 13.28 -6.88
C LEU A 468 -7.44 13.46 -6.39
N MET A 469 -8.06 12.39 -5.89
CA MET A 469 -9.39 12.46 -5.25
C MET A 469 -9.38 13.37 -4.03
N ALA A 470 -8.37 13.28 -3.16
CA ALA A 470 -8.26 14.16 -1.99
C ALA A 470 -8.14 15.64 -2.40
N ILE A 471 -7.34 15.96 -3.41
CA ILE A 471 -7.24 17.33 -3.96
C ILE A 471 -8.60 17.77 -4.51
N ALA A 472 -9.29 16.93 -5.28
CA ALA A 472 -10.62 17.24 -5.82
C ALA A 472 -11.65 17.52 -4.70
N VAL A 473 -11.65 16.74 -3.63
CA VAL A 473 -12.52 16.95 -2.44
C VAL A 473 -12.21 18.29 -1.77
N ILE A 474 -10.93 18.66 -1.64
CA ILE A 474 -10.53 19.96 -1.07
C ILE A 474 -11.03 21.12 -1.97
N CYS A 475 -10.90 21.01 -3.30
CA CYS A 475 -11.39 22.00 -4.23
C CYS A 475 -12.92 22.15 -4.17
N VAL A 476 -13.65 21.04 -4.16
CA VAL A 476 -15.11 21.04 -4.02
C VAL A 476 -15.53 21.64 -2.68
N GLY A 477 -14.84 21.29 -1.59
CA GLY A 477 -15.09 21.88 -0.28
C GLY A 477 -14.87 23.40 -0.26
N ALA A 478 -13.82 23.89 -0.91
CA ALA A 478 -13.57 25.33 -1.04
C ALA A 478 -14.69 26.04 -1.84
N ILE A 479 -15.18 25.42 -2.91
CA ILE A 479 -16.31 25.94 -3.70
C ILE A 479 -17.58 25.99 -2.85
N VAL A 480 -17.88 24.92 -2.12
CA VAL A 480 -19.08 24.85 -1.24
C VAL A 480 -19.01 25.93 -0.15
N ILE A 481 -17.86 26.11 0.50
CA ILE A 481 -17.66 27.18 1.50
C ILE A 481 -17.82 28.55 0.86
N LEU A 482 -17.24 28.78 -0.32
CA LEU A 482 -17.39 30.03 -1.05
C LEU A 482 -18.88 30.36 -1.30
N LEU A 483 -19.61 29.39 -1.86
CA LEU A 483 -21.05 29.56 -2.16
C LEU A 483 -21.89 29.78 -0.90
N PHE A 484 -21.49 29.13 0.20
CA PHE A 484 -22.15 29.32 1.50
C PHE A 484 -21.91 30.71 2.09
N VAL A 485 -20.66 31.12 2.16
CA VAL A 485 -20.24 32.38 2.79
C VAL A 485 -20.80 33.58 2.03
N TYR A 486 -20.84 33.54 0.71
CA TYR A 486 -21.24 34.67 -0.14
C TYR A 486 -22.59 34.46 -0.82
N ARG A 487 -23.50 33.66 -0.24
CA ARG A 487 -24.81 33.35 -0.83
C ARG A 487 -25.71 34.59 -1.02
N ASP A 488 -25.56 35.62 -0.15
CA ASP A 488 -26.34 36.84 -0.17
C ASP A 488 -25.76 37.88 -1.15
N VAL A 489 -24.63 37.58 -1.80
CA VAL A 489 -24.02 38.46 -2.81
C VAL A 489 -24.51 38.10 -4.20
N GLU A 490 -25.21 39.03 -4.87
CA GLU A 490 -25.64 38.81 -6.25
C GLU A 490 -24.44 38.60 -7.17
N TYR A 491 -24.46 37.49 -7.92
CA TYR A 491 -23.40 37.21 -8.87
C TYR A 491 -23.47 38.15 -10.08
N SER A 492 -22.43 38.97 -10.26
CA SER A 492 -22.21 39.74 -11.46
C SER A 492 -20.83 39.45 -12.06
N ARG A 493 -20.69 39.66 -13.40
CA ARG A 493 -19.38 39.49 -14.05
C ARG A 493 -18.34 40.51 -13.56
N GLU A 494 -18.78 41.60 -12.98
CA GLU A 494 -17.93 42.64 -12.42
C GLU A 494 -17.18 42.18 -11.17
N LEU A 495 -17.73 41.21 -10.40
CA LEU A 495 -17.10 40.64 -9.22
C LEU A 495 -15.66 40.10 -9.47
N TRP A 496 -15.38 39.65 -10.68
CA TRP A 496 -14.04 39.16 -11.01
C TRP A 496 -12.97 40.26 -11.07
N TRP A 497 -13.38 41.51 -11.32
CA TRP A 497 -12.51 42.66 -11.56
C TRP A 497 -12.61 43.73 -10.47
N GLN A 498 -13.46 43.55 -9.46
CA GLN A 498 -13.56 44.46 -8.32
C GLN A 498 -12.32 44.26 -7.41
N PHE A 499 -11.58 45.35 -7.20
CA PHE A 499 -10.41 45.42 -6.33
C PHE A 499 -10.65 46.49 -5.26
N GLU A 500 -11.39 46.11 -4.19
CA GLU A 500 -11.72 46.98 -3.09
C GLU A 500 -11.38 46.31 -1.75
N PHE A 501 -11.07 47.07 -0.69
CA PHE A 501 -10.83 46.53 0.62
C PHE A 501 -12.04 45.77 1.18
N ALA A 502 -13.23 46.19 0.91
CA ALA A 502 -14.49 45.54 1.28
C ALA A 502 -14.90 44.40 0.31
N GLY A 503 -14.22 44.24 -0.80
CA GLY A 503 -14.56 43.26 -1.85
C GLY A 503 -14.08 41.85 -1.55
N GLU A 504 -14.61 41.19 -0.52
CA GLU A 504 -14.15 39.86 -0.11
C GLU A 504 -14.64 38.69 -0.99
N ALA A 505 -15.90 38.79 -1.50
CA ALA A 505 -16.43 37.83 -2.44
C ALA A 505 -15.58 37.70 -3.72
N PRO A 506 -15.12 38.79 -4.36
CA PRO A 506 -14.17 38.75 -5.46
C PRO A 506 -12.85 38.02 -5.13
N ARG A 507 -12.33 38.20 -3.90
CA ARG A 507 -11.08 37.51 -3.45
C ARG A 507 -11.28 36.01 -3.38
N GLY A 508 -12.37 35.55 -2.78
CA GLY A 508 -12.72 34.12 -2.67
C GLY A 508 -12.89 33.48 -4.05
N LEU A 509 -13.58 34.14 -4.98
CA LEU A 509 -13.74 33.64 -6.35
C LEU A 509 -12.41 33.46 -7.08
N ARG A 510 -11.50 34.46 -7.00
CA ARG A 510 -10.18 34.39 -7.61
C ARG A 510 -9.31 33.27 -6.99
N ALA A 511 -9.37 33.10 -5.66
CA ALA A 511 -8.67 32.02 -4.96
C ALA A 511 -9.13 30.64 -5.43
N VAL A 512 -10.45 30.40 -5.48
CA VAL A 512 -11.03 29.14 -5.95
C VAL A 512 -10.67 28.87 -7.42
N LEU A 513 -10.75 29.89 -8.27
CA LEU A 513 -10.36 29.74 -9.68
C LEU A 513 -8.88 29.35 -9.81
N GLY A 514 -7.98 30.03 -9.09
CA GLY A 514 -6.55 29.74 -9.11
C GLY A 514 -6.24 28.31 -8.65
N ILE A 515 -6.83 27.89 -7.53
CA ILE A 515 -6.69 26.52 -7.01
C ILE A 515 -7.23 25.52 -8.03
N SER A 516 -8.40 25.77 -8.63
CA SER A 516 -9.03 24.84 -9.58
C SER A 516 -8.21 24.68 -10.86
N ILE A 517 -7.67 25.78 -11.41
CA ILE A 517 -6.80 25.76 -12.59
C ILE A 517 -5.51 24.97 -12.29
N ILE A 518 -4.84 25.28 -11.18
CA ILE A 518 -3.58 24.62 -10.83
C ILE A 518 -3.79 23.15 -10.45
N SER A 519 -4.87 22.83 -9.73
CA SER A 519 -5.23 21.45 -9.43
C SER A 519 -5.52 20.65 -10.69
N SER A 520 -6.24 21.24 -11.65
CA SER A 520 -6.51 20.63 -12.95
C SER A 520 -5.23 20.45 -13.75
N ALA A 521 -4.34 21.43 -13.76
CA ALA A 521 -3.04 21.33 -14.41
C ALA A 521 -2.17 20.22 -13.78
N ILE A 522 -2.13 20.10 -12.44
CA ILE A 522 -1.45 19.02 -11.73
C ILE A 522 -2.07 17.65 -12.08
N ALA A 523 -3.39 17.56 -12.14
CA ALA A 523 -4.09 16.32 -12.49
C ALA A 523 -3.79 15.93 -13.95
N ILE A 524 -3.93 16.85 -14.90
CA ILE A 524 -3.63 16.64 -16.32
C ILE A 524 -2.16 16.23 -16.49
N PHE A 525 -1.23 16.96 -15.90
CA PHE A 525 0.19 16.65 -15.96
C PHE A 525 0.51 15.27 -15.36
N SER A 526 -0.12 14.91 -14.23
CA SER A 526 0.06 13.59 -13.61
C SER A 526 -0.53 12.45 -14.43
N LEU A 527 -1.64 12.69 -15.13
CA LEU A 527 -2.32 11.70 -15.96
C LEU A 527 -1.68 11.55 -17.35
N LEU A 528 -1.29 12.68 -17.98
CA LEU A 528 -0.69 12.71 -19.31
C LEU A 528 0.82 12.46 -19.29
N ARG A 529 1.45 12.44 -18.12
CA ARG A 529 2.88 12.20 -18.02
C ARG A 529 3.23 10.90 -18.74
N PRO A 530 4.08 10.92 -19.79
CA PRO A 530 4.49 9.70 -20.45
C PRO A 530 5.11 8.78 -19.42
N VAL A 531 4.67 7.54 -19.43
CA VAL A 531 5.25 6.48 -18.61
C VAL A 531 6.74 6.49 -18.91
N ALA A 532 7.57 6.77 -17.90
CA ALA A 532 9.01 6.94 -18.01
C ALA A 532 9.64 5.95 -19.02
N VAL A 533 10.64 6.42 -19.73
CA VAL A 533 11.40 5.76 -20.79
C VAL A 533 11.39 4.24 -20.64
N LYS A 534 10.93 3.51 -21.66
CA LYS A 534 11.14 2.06 -21.70
C LYS A 534 12.64 1.85 -21.63
N PRO A 535 13.14 0.98 -20.74
CA PRO A 535 14.51 0.55 -20.82
C PRO A 535 14.77 0.04 -22.25
N GLU A 536 15.76 0.55 -22.91
CA GLU A 536 16.16 0.07 -24.23
C GLU A 536 16.88 -1.27 -24.07
N PRO A 537 16.72 -2.20 -25.00
CA PRO A 537 17.56 -3.40 -25.07
C PRO A 537 19.04 -3.01 -25.03
N ALA A 538 19.87 -3.91 -24.55
CA ALA A 538 21.30 -3.67 -24.46
C ALA A 538 21.89 -3.38 -25.85
N SER A 539 22.79 -2.40 -25.95
CA SER A 539 23.60 -2.21 -27.16
C SER A 539 24.56 -3.39 -27.34
N THR A 540 25.04 -3.61 -28.55
CA THR A 540 26.01 -4.68 -28.86
C THR A 540 27.24 -4.63 -27.94
N ASP A 541 27.82 -3.44 -27.73
CA ASP A 541 28.96 -3.25 -26.81
C ASP A 541 28.61 -3.63 -25.36
N ALA A 542 27.40 -3.26 -24.88
CA ALA A 542 26.94 -3.61 -23.56
C ALA A 542 26.73 -5.12 -23.43
N LEU A 543 26.23 -5.76 -24.47
CA LEU A 543 26.02 -7.21 -24.51
C LEU A 543 27.36 -7.96 -24.47
N GLU A 544 28.35 -7.58 -25.30
CA GLU A 544 29.69 -8.16 -25.30
C GLU A 544 30.39 -8.04 -23.93
N ARG A 545 30.30 -6.87 -23.29
CA ARG A 545 30.83 -6.66 -21.95
C ARG A 545 30.14 -7.56 -20.91
N ALA A 546 28.84 -7.72 -20.99
CA ALA A 546 28.08 -8.58 -20.08
C ALA A 546 28.46 -10.06 -20.28
N VAL A 547 28.60 -10.51 -21.54
CA VAL A 547 29.03 -11.87 -21.89
C VAL A 547 30.44 -12.15 -21.32
N ASN A 548 31.38 -11.24 -21.45
CA ASN A 548 32.72 -11.36 -20.89
C ASN A 548 32.73 -11.49 -19.35
N ILE A 549 31.73 -10.90 -18.67
CA ILE A 549 31.55 -11.09 -17.22
C ILE A 549 30.97 -12.48 -16.95
N VAL A 550 29.94 -12.90 -17.71
CA VAL A 550 29.24 -14.19 -17.56
C VAL A 550 30.20 -15.37 -17.73
N GLU A 551 31.11 -15.32 -18.68
CA GLU A 551 32.11 -16.39 -18.95
C GLU A 551 32.91 -16.79 -17.70
N LYS A 552 33.12 -15.86 -16.79
CA LYS A 552 33.87 -16.03 -15.53
C LYS A 552 32.99 -16.45 -14.35
N GLN A 553 31.66 -16.54 -14.55
CA GLN A 553 30.73 -16.82 -13.46
C GLN A 553 30.52 -18.33 -13.26
N ARG A 554 30.07 -18.67 -12.05
CA ARG A 554 29.74 -20.05 -11.65
C ARG A 554 28.35 -20.50 -12.15
N TYR A 555 27.42 -19.54 -12.34
CA TYR A 555 26.03 -19.82 -12.67
C TYR A 555 25.82 -19.72 -14.17
N ALA A 556 25.43 -20.81 -14.77
CA ALA A 556 25.26 -20.93 -16.21
C ALA A 556 24.01 -20.20 -16.75
N ASP A 557 22.96 -20.05 -15.92
CA ASP A 557 21.73 -19.37 -16.29
C ASP A 557 21.92 -17.87 -16.60
N ALA A 558 23.01 -17.24 -16.15
CA ALA A 558 23.43 -15.91 -16.54
C ALA A 558 23.60 -15.73 -18.06
N ASN A 559 23.86 -16.81 -18.82
CA ASN A 559 23.94 -16.80 -20.29
C ASN A 559 22.64 -16.38 -20.98
N LEU A 560 21.49 -16.34 -20.29
CA LEU A 560 20.25 -15.76 -20.82
C LEU A 560 20.39 -14.29 -21.20
N VAL A 561 21.47 -13.61 -20.81
CA VAL A 561 21.77 -12.26 -21.30
C VAL A 561 22.04 -12.24 -22.80
N ARG A 562 22.56 -13.33 -23.38
CA ARG A 562 22.87 -13.47 -24.81
C ARG A 562 21.64 -13.36 -25.71
N MET A 563 20.42 -13.54 -25.17
CA MET A 563 19.17 -13.28 -25.90
C MET A 563 19.02 -11.83 -26.40
N GLY A 564 19.73 -10.85 -25.80
CA GLY A 564 19.66 -9.44 -26.22
C GLY A 564 18.32 -8.73 -25.96
N ASP A 565 17.31 -9.44 -25.42
CA ASP A 565 15.96 -8.94 -25.17
C ASP A 565 15.84 -8.14 -23.84
N LYS A 566 16.94 -8.01 -23.08
CA LYS A 566 16.99 -7.39 -21.76
C LYS A 566 17.83 -6.12 -21.79
N SER A 567 17.47 -5.19 -20.92
CA SER A 567 18.35 -4.05 -20.60
C SER A 567 19.40 -4.45 -19.57
N ILE A 568 20.55 -3.83 -19.60
CA ILE A 568 21.67 -4.13 -18.72
C ILE A 568 22.03 -2.87 -17.92
N MET A 569 22.18 -3.04 -16.60
CA MET A 569 22.68 -2.00 -15.70
C MET A 569 24.01 -2.46 -15.10
N PHE A 570 25.12 -1.82 -15.47
CA PHE A 570 26.44 -2.13 -14.92
C PHE A 570 26.68 -1.45 -13.57
N SER A 571 27.56 -2.05 -12.76
CA SER A 571 28.17 -1.41 -11.59
C SER A 571 28.99 -0.18 -11.99
N GLU A 572 29.34 0.69 -11.05
CA GLU A 572 30.19 1.87 -11.33
C GLU A 572 31.55 1.48 -11.93
N LYS A 573 32.12 0.34 -11.50
CA LYS A 573 33.38 -0.18 -12.03
C LYS A 573 33.23 -0.98 -13.33
N GLY A 574 32.00 -1.35 -13.70
CA GLY A 574 31.74 -2.18 -14.87
C GLY A 574 32.10 -3.65 -14.74
N ASP A 575 32.32 -4.14 -13.50
CA ASP A 575 32.75 -5.52 -13.17
C ASP A 575 31.58 -6.44 -12.76
N ALA A 576 30.38 -5.88 -12.67
CA ALA A 576 29.14 -6.61 -12.41
C ALA A 576 27.96 -5.91 -13.08
N PHE A 577 26.82 -6.62 -13.26
CA PHE A 577 25.63 -6.07 -13.87
C PHE A 577 24.32 -6.72 -13.36
N ILE A 578 23.21 -6.05 -13.62
CA ILE A 578 21.85 -6.57 -13.51
C ILE A 578 21.24 -6.59 -14.90
N MET A 579 20.68 -7.73 -15.32
CA MET A 579 19.81 -7.81 -16.50
C MET A 579 18.36 -7.66 -16.07
N TYR A 580 17.60 -6.79 -16.77
CA TYR A 580 16.23 -6.47 -16.38
C TYR A 580 15.36 -6.11 -17.58
N GLY A 581 14.05 -6.19 -17.37
CA GLY A 581 13.05 -5.74 -18.31
C GLY A 581 11.98 -4.89 -17.63
N ARG A 582 11.09 -4.28 -18.41
CA ARG A 582 9.98 -3.49 -17.92
C ARG A 582 8.66 -4.02 -18.43
N GLN A 583 7.72 -4.20 -17.51
CA GLN A 583 6.33 -4.47 -17.83
C GLN A 583 5.41 -3.66 -16.92
N GLY A 584 4.46 -2.95 -17.49
CA GLY A 584 3.56 -2.10 -16.73
C GLY A 584 4.31 -1.06 -15.87
N ARG A 585 4.13 -1.14 -14.57
CA ARG A 585 4.81 -0.28 -13.57
C ARG A 585 5.94 -1.00 -12.82
N SER A 586 6.45 -2.10 -13.33
CA SER A 586 7.54 -2.88 -12.72
C SER A 586 8.78 -2.87 -13.60
N TRP A 587 9.93 -2.56 -12.99
CA TRP A 587 11.24 -2.94 -13.49
C TRP A 587 11.60 -4.26 -12.84
N ILE A 588 11.84 -5.27 -13.64
CA ILE A 588 12.00 -6.66 -13.19
C ILE A 588 13.43 -7.10 -13.52
N ALA A 589 14.25 -7.23 -12.48
CA ALA A 589 15.59 -7.81 -12.57
C ALA A 589 15.45 -9.33 -12.56
N LEU A 590 16.21 -9.99 -13.42
CA LEU A 590 16.27 -11.45 -13.51
C LEU A 590 17.52 -11.96 -12.79
N PHE A 591 17.34 -12.91 -11.86
CA PHE A 591 18.35 -13.51 -11.00
C PHE A 591 19.04 -12.51 -10.04
N ASP A 592 20.08 -12.95 -9.40
CA ASP A 592 21.00 -12.14 -8.61
C ASP A 592 21.85 -11.25 -9.54
N PRO A 593 22.38 -10.11 -9.08
CA PRO A 593 23.38 -9.37 -9.84
C PRO A 593 24.56 -10.28 -10.20
N ILE A 594 25.05 -10.16 -11.43
CA ILE A 594 26.04 -11.04 -12.05
C ILE A 594 27.39 -10.32 -12.08
N GLY A 595 28.45 -10.95 -11.59
CA GLY A 595 29.81 -10.39 -11.56
C GLY A 595 30.45 -10.39 -10.19
N GLU A 596 31.27 -9.34 -9.92
CA GLU A 596 32.01 -9.21 -8.68
C GLU A 596 31.09 -9.02 -7.45
N ARG A 597 31.25 -9.86 -6.43
CA ARG A 597 30.39 -9.87 -5.23
C ARG A 597 30.39 -8.53 -4.47
N SER A 598 31.51 -7.82 -4.47
CA SER A 598 31.63 -6.55 -3.77
C SER A 598 30.75 -5.44 -4.38
N ALA A 599 30.36 -5.56 -5.65
CA ALA A 599 29.49 -4.63 -6.35
C ALA A 599 27.97 -4.89 -6.14
N ILE A 600 27.60 -6.06 -5.57
CA ILE A 600 26.18 -6.44 -5.40
C ILE A 600 25.38 -5.41 -4.59
N PRO A 601 25.84 -4.93 -3.42
CA PRO A 601 25.06 -3.98 -2.61
C PRO A 601 24.79 -2.65 -3.36
N GLU A 602 25.79 -2.13 -4.07
CA GLU A 602 25.68 -0.90 -4.88
C GLU A 602 24.65 -1.10 -6.00
N LEU A 603 24.75 -2.20 -6.75
CA LEU A 603 23.84 -2.51 -7.86
C LEU A 603 22.38 -2.66 -7.41
N VAL A 604 22.14 -3.32 -6.28
CA VAL A 604 20.78 -3.47 -5.73
C VAL A 604 20.18 -2.10 -5.39
N TRP A 605 20.94 -1.23 -4.73
CA TRP A 605 20.50 0.11 -4.40
C TRP A 605 20.26 0.95 -5.65
N ARG A 606 21.20 0.95 -6.59
CA ARG A 606 21.11 1.69 -7.85
C ARG A 606 19.90 1.28 -8.67
N PHE A 607 19.63 -0.02 -8.77
CA PHE A 607 18.46 -0.53 -9.47
C PHE A 607 17.15 -0.08 -8.80
N VAL A 608 17.07 -0.17 -7.47
CA VAL A 608 15.89 0.27 -6.71
C VAL A 608 15.66 1.77 -6.85
N GLU A 609 16.71 2.58 -6.81
CA GLU A 609 16.63 4.03 -6.96
C GLU A 609 16.25 4.43 -8.39
N SER A 610 16.85 3.80 -9.40
CA SER A 610 16.54 4.04 -10.82
C SER A 610 15.09 3.65 -11.17
N ALA A 611 14.64 2.48 -10.75
CA ALA A 611 13.25 2.06 -10.93
C ALA A 611 12.27 3.04 -10.28
N ARG A 612 12.62 3.53 -9.09
CA ARG A 612 11.82 4.48 -8.33
C ARG A 612 11.83 5.87 -8.96
N ALA A 613 12.97 6.34 -9.47
CA ALA A 613 13.08 7.57 -10.22
C ALA A 613 12.25 7.53 -11.51
N ALA A 614 12.17 6.35 -12.14
CA ALA A 614 11.30 6.09 -13.29
C ALA A 614 9.80 5.95 -12.92
N GLY A 615 9.40 6.14 -11.65
CA GLY A 615 8.02 5.96 -11.20
C GLY A 615 7.54 4.51 -11.19
N CYS A 616 8.47 3.57 -11.25
CA CYS A 616 8.23 2.13 -11.28
C CYS A 616 8.56 1.49 -9.93
N ARG A 617 8.04 0.29 -9.73
CA ARG A 617 8.45 -0.57 -8.62
C ARG A 617 9.67 -1.40 -9.04
N ALA A 618 10.65 -1.53 -8.16
CA ALA A 618 11.72 -2.47 -8.35
C ALA A 618 11.26 -3.88 -7.92
N VAL A 619 11.52 -4.84 -8.79
CA VAL A 619 11.20 -6.26 -8.60
C VAL A 619 12.44 -7.07 -8.96
N PHE A 620 12.84 -8.00 -8.09
CA PHE A 620 13.84 -9.00 -8.39
C PHE A 620 13.17 -10.36 -8.50
N TYR A 621 13.38 -11.07 -9.58
CA TYR A 621 12.70 -12.30 -9.94
C TYR A 621 13.69 -13.48 -9.98
N GLN A 622 13.36 -14.58 -9.31
CA GLN A 622 14.18 -15.79 -9.16
C GLN A 622 15.51 -15.59 -8.41
N ILE A 623 15.56 -14.72 -7.41
CA ILE A 623 16.77 -14.50 -6.62
C ILE A 623 17.06 -15.62 -5.64
N SER A 624 18.35 -15.79 -5.35
CA SER A 624 18.85 -16.75 -4.37
C SER A 624 18.68 -16.25 -2.91
N PRO A 625 18.78 -17.14 -1.91
CA PRO A 625 18.81 -16.74 -0.50
C PRO A 625 19.96 -15.78 -0.15
N ALA A 626 21.07 -15.82 -0.89
CA ALA A 626 22.23 -14.96 -0.63
C ALA A 626 21.92 -13.47 -0.86
N LEU A 627 21.00 -13.14 -1.77
CA LEU A 627 20.62 -11.75 -2.04
C LEU A 627 19.62 -11.17 -1.04
N LEU A 628 18.97 -11.98 -0.21
CA LEU A 628 17.88 -11.55 0.66
C LEU A 628 18.27 -10.45 1.64
N SER A 629 19.49 -10.48 2.19
CA SER A 629 19.98 -9.45 3.11
C SER A 629 20.07 -8.08 2.41
N HIS A 630 20.64 -8.04 1.21
CA HIS A 630 20.77 -6.81 0.42
C HIS A 630 19.41 -6.27 -0.03
N CYS A 631 18.46 -7.15 -0.38
CA CYS A 631 17.08 -6.79 -0.66
C CYS A 631 16.39 -6.19 0.56
N ALA A 632 16.58 -6.78 1.74
CA ALA A 632 16.02 -6.28 2.99
C ALA A 632 16.57 -4.90 3.36
N ASP A 633 17.89 -4.68 3.21
CA ASP A 633 18.54 -3.39 3.41
C ASP A 633 17.97 -2.30 2.47
N ALA A 634 17.73 -2.65 1.22
CA ALA A 634 17.11 -1.76 0.22
C ALA A 634 15.59 -1.58 0.40
N GLY A 635 14.99 -2.22 1.44
CA GLY A 635 13.56 -2.08 1.77
C GLY A 635 12.63 -2.89 0.86
N LEU A 636 13.13 -3.93 0.20
CA LEU A 636 12.31 -4.88 -0.53
C LEU A 636 11.78 -5.98 0.41
N ARG A 637 10.61 -6.54 0.06
CA ARG A 637 10.02 -7.71 0.71
C ARG A 637 10.19 -8.92 -0.19
N ALA A 638 10.69 -10.01 0.38
CA ALA A 638 10.91 -11.26 -0.32
C ALA A 638 9.74 -12.24 -0.09
N PHE A 639 9.36 -12.94 -1.16
CA PHE A 639 8.32 -13.96 -1.20
C PHE A 639 8.88 -15.19 -1.88
N LYS A 640 8.69 -16.38 -1.31
CA LYS A 640 9.16 -17.63 -1.95
C LYS A 640 8.42 -17.82 -3.29
N LEU A 641 9.17 -18.06 -4.36
CA LEU A 641 8.62 -18.22 -5.71
C LEU A 641 8.53 -19.69 -6.13
N GLY A 642 9.44 -20.50 -5.63
CA GLY A 642 9.57 -21.91 -5.95
C GLY A 642 10.94 -22.44 -5.54
N GLU A 643 11.36 -23.52 -6.17
CA GLU A 643 12.66 -24.16 -5.92
C GLU A 643 13.38 -24.47 -7.22
N LEU A 644 14.70 -24.23 -7.25
CA LEU A 644 15.62 -24.59 -8.31
C LEU A 644 16.10 -26.01 -8.09
N ALA A 645 16.09 -26.83 -9.12
CA ALA A 645 16.57 -28.20 -9.08
C ALA A 645 18.01 -28.27 -9.60
N VAL A 646 18.97 -28.69 -8.80
CA VAL A 646 20.38 -28.83 -9.17
C VAL A 646 20.87 -30.26 -8.90
N ALA A 647 21.31 -30.95 -9.94
CA ALA A 647 21.90 -32.28 -9.82
C ALA A 647 23.43 -32.21 -9.64
N ASP A 648 23.97 -33.00 -8.75
CA ASP A 648 25.43 -33.13 -8.52
C ASP A 648 26.00 -34.10 -9.55
N LEU A 649 26.79 -33.57 -10.49
CA LEU A 649 27.41 -34.36 -11.54
C LEU A 649 28.59 -35.20 -11.05
N LYS A 650 29.26 -34.81 -9.97
CA LYS A 650 30.38 -35.56 -9.40
C LYS A 650 29.95 -36.90 -8.85
N THR A 651 28.74 -37.00 -8.35
CA THR A 651 28.14 -38.22 -7.82
C THR A 651 27.17 -38.89 -8.78
N PHE A 652 26.98 -38.30 -9.96
CA PHE A 652 26.05 -38.82 -10.95
C PHE A 652 26.62 -40.07 -11.63
N GLU A 653 26.08 -41.24 -11.29
CA GLU A 653 26.30 -42.50 -11.96
C GLU A 653 25.00 -43.23 -12.19
N MET A 654 24.74 -43.65 -13.43
CA MET A 654 23.55 -44.42 -13.78
C MET A 654 23.57 -45.86 -13.18
N LYS A 655 24.06 -46.03 -11.97
CA LYS A 655 24.13 -47.31 -11.24
C LYS A 655 23.18 -47.35 -10.04
N GLY A 656 22.79 -48.54 -9.63
CA GLY A 656 21.94 -48.78 -8.46
C GLY A 656 20.43 -48.67 -8.74
N GLY A 657 19.61 -49.00 -7.73
CA GLY A 657 18.17 -49.12 -7.85
C GLY A 657 17.44 -47.80 -8.15
N LYS A 658 17.94 -46.68 -7.59
CA LYS A 658 17.34 -45.36 -7.75
C LYS A 658 17.29 -44.89 -9.22
N TRP A 659 18.24 -45.35 -10.05
CA TRP A 659 18.33 -44.99 -11.47
C TRP A 659 17.67 -46.00 -12.43
N ALA A 660 17.05 -47.07 -11.90
CA ALA A 660 16.52 -48.16 -12.74
C ALA A 660 15.57 -47.69 -13.86
N ASN A 661 14.64 -46.82 -13.53
CA ASN A 661 13.68 -46.26 -14.48
C ASN A 661 14.35 -45.44 -15.60
N LEU A 662 15.29 -44.56 -15.26
CA LEU A 662 16.04 -43.77 -16.26
C LEU A 662 16.94 -44.67 -17.13
N ARG A 663 17.62 -45.66 -16.56
CA ARG A 663 18.39 -46.64 -17.34
C ARG A 663 17.52 -47.39 -18.31
N GLN A 664 16.33 -47.86 -17.89
CA GLN A 664 15.41 -48.56 -18.74
C GLN A 664 14.94 -47.66 -19.90
N THR A 665 14.62 -46.39 -19.61
CA THR A 665 14.25 -45.41 -20.62
C THR A 665 15.39 -45.11 -21.59
N ALA A 666 16.62 -44.94 -21.11
CA ALA A 666 17.81 -44.71 -21.93
C ALA A 666 18.10 -45.92 -22.82
N SER A 667 18.11 -47.15 -22.28
CA SER A 667 18.33 -48.37 -23.03
C SER A 667 17.23 -48.64 -24.07
N ARG A 668 15.98 -48.20 -23.81
CA ARG A 668 14.88 -48.25 -24.78
C ARG A 668 15.12 -47.24 -25.90
N ALA A 669 15.45 -45.97 -25.56
CA ALA A 669 15.71 -44.92 -26.53
C ALA A 669 16.84 -45.33 -27.52
N GLN A 670 17.90 -45.91 -27.02
CA GLN A 670 18.98 -46.48 -27.88
C GLN A 670 18.50 -47.62 -28.80
N ARG A 671 17.65 -48.52 -28.31
CA ARG A 671 17.05 -49.58 -29.13
C ARG A 671 16.06 -49.01 -30.17
N ASP A 672 15.41 -47.89 -29.87
CA ASP A 672 14.53 -47.21 -30.82
C ASP A 672 15.33 -46.38 -31.86
N GLY A 673 16.68 -46.51 -31.88
CA GLY A 673 17.60 -45.91 -32.84
C GLY A 673 17.95 -44.45 -32.58
N LEU A 674 17.84 -43.98 -31.33
CA LEU A 674 18.29 -42.63 -30.96
C LEU A 674 19.79 -42.60 -30.70
N GLU A 675 20.48 -41.69 -31.36
CA GLU A 675 21.90 -41.38 -31.17
C GLU A 675 22.04 -39.93 -30.62
N PHE A 676 22.93 -39.79 -29.62
CA PHE A 676 23.24 -38.48 -29.02
C PHE A 676 24.54 -37.92 -29.59
N GLU A 677 24.52 -36.67 -29.98
CA GLU A 677 25.68 -35.90 -30.43
C GLU A 677 25.64 -34.49 -29.85
N VAL A 678 26.82 -33.89 -29.65
CA VAL A 678 26.95 -32.48 -29.27
C VAL A 678 27.55 -31.71 -30.44
N ILE A 679 26.82 -30.71 -30.92
CA ILE A 679 27.30 -29.80 -31.97
C ILE A 679 28.03 -28.65 -31.28
N ALA A 680 29.28 -28.41 -31.68
CA ALA A 680 30.05 -27.28 -31.20
C ALA A 680 29.51 -25.95 -31.78
N PRO A 681 29.67 -24.79 -31.11
CA PRO A 681 29.13 -23.52 -31.55
C PRO A 681 29.47 -23.17 -33.01
N GLU A 682 30.68 -23.49 -33.45
CA GLU A 682 31.15 -23.25 -34.82
C GLU A 682 30.41 -24.07 -35.87
N ASP A 683 29.89 -25.24 -35.51
CA ASP A 683 29.19 -26.16 -36.42
C ASP A 683 27.66 -26.00 -36.38
N VAL A 684 27.10 -25.28 -35.39
CA VAL A 684 25.65 -25.06 -35.25
C VAL A 684 25.04 -24.38 -36.49
N PRO A 685 25.70 -23.42 -37.17
CA PRO A 685 25.13 -22.80 -38.37
C PRO A 685 24.78 -23.83 -39.47
N ALA A 686 25.55 -24.91 -39.62
CA ALA A 686 25.30 -25.96 -40.61
C ALA A 686 24.03 -26.80 -40.27
N ALA A 687 23.64 -26.90 -39.03
CA ALA A 687 22.46 -27.63 -38.56
C ALA A 687 21.24 -26.73 -38.32
N MET A 688 21.34 -25.42 -38.56
CA MET A 688 20.33 -24.42 -38.13
C MET A 688 18.95 -24.69 -38.73
N ASP A 689 18.88 -25.06 -40.01
CA ASP A 689 17.59 -25.34 -40.71
C ASP A 689 16.88 -26.55 -40.10
N GLU A 690 17.63 -27.63 -39.76
CA GLU A 690 17.05 -28.80 -39.10
C GLU A 690 16.59 -28.48 -37.67
N LEU A 691 17.37 -27.72 -36.91
CA LEU A 691 17.01 -27.28 -35.56
C LEU A 691 15.76 -26.38 -35.59
N ALA A 692 15.64 -25.48 -36.58
CA ALA A 692 14.48 -24.64 -36.80
C ALA A 692 13.23 -25.47 -37.17
N ALA A 693 13.39 -26.50 -38.00
CA ALA A 693 12.29 -27.40 -38.36
C ALA A 693 11.74 -28.12 -37.12
N VAL A 694 12.61 -28.67 -36.27
CA VAL A 694 12.22 -29.32 -35.01
C VAL A 694 11.54 -28.34 -34.06
N SER A 695 12.06 -27.11 -33.94
CA SER A 695 11.49 -26.09 -33.10
C SER A 695 10.08 -25.66 -33.53
N ASN A 696 9.88 -25.43 -34.83
CA ASN A 696 8.59 -25.07 -35.41
C ASN A 696 7.57 -26.18 -35.23
N ALA A 697 7.94 -27.42 -35.52
CA ALA A 697 7.05 -28.58 -35.34
C ALA A 697 6.61 -28.73 -33.88
N TRP A 698 7.53 -28.48 -32.91
CA TRP A 698 7.21 -28.51 -31.50
C TRP A 698 6.20 -27.40 -31.10
N LEU A 699 6.39 -26.16 -31.61
CA LEU A 699 5.49 -25.02 -31.33
C LEU A 699 4.09 -25.29 -31.89
N GLU A 700 3.99 -25.84 -33.10
CA GLU A 700 2.71 -26.20 -33.74
C GLU A 700 1.99 -27.29 -32.93
N ASP A 701 2.67 -28.38 -32.58
CA ASP A 701 2.08 -29.49 -31.82
C ASP A 701 1.55 -29.07 -30.45
N HIS A 702 2.24 -28.17 -29.78
CA HIS A 702 1.87 -27.68 -28.46
C HIS A 702 0.98 -26.41 -28.49
N ASN A 703 0.59 -25.93 -29.68
CA ASN A 703 -0.09 -24.64 -29.85
C ASN A 703 0.54 -23.52 -29.03
N ALA A 704 1.86 -23.50 -29.00
CA ALA A 704 2.66 -22.58 -28.16
C ALA A 704 3.31 -21.48 -29.01
N LYS A 705 3.66 -20.38 -28.33
CA LYS A 705 4.46 -19.30 -28.91
C LYS A 705 5.77 -19.20 -28.18
N GLU A 706 6.76 -18.59 -28.84
CA GLU A 706 8.02 -18.27 -28.19
C GLU A 706 7.77 -17.37 -26.97
N LYS A 707 8.53 -17.65 -25.92
CA LYS A 707 8.57 -16.87 -24.69
C LYS A 707 9.90 -16.15 -24.62
N GLY A 708 10.02 -15.20 -23.70
CA GLY A 708 11.25 -14.44 -23.57
C GLY A 708 11.57 -14.10 -22.12
N PHE A 709 12.46 -13.18 -21.88
CA PHE A 709 12.91 -12.63 -20.60
C PHE A 709 13.58 -13.69 -19.71
N SER A 710 12.83 -14.56 -19.04
CA SER A 710 13.37 -15.59 -18.14
C SER A 710 13.49 -16.97 -18.79
N LEU A 711 13.18 -17.06 -20.07
CA LEU A 711 13.28 -18.23 -20.93
C LEU A 711 13.88 -17.77 -22.26
N GLY A 712 14.62 -18.62 -22.93
CA GLY A 712 15.10 -18.38 -24.28
C GLY A 712 13.99 -18.59 -25.31
N ALA A 713 14.20 -18.01 -26.48
CA ALA A 713 13.45 -18.24 -27.71
C ALA A 713 14.37 -18.82 -28.76
N PHE A 714 13.81 -19.44 -29.80
CA PHE A 714 14.62 -19.91 -30.93
C PHE A 714 15.06 -18.71 -31.78
N ASP A 715 16.20 -18.19 -31.43
CA ASP A 715 16.91 -17.11 -32.13
C ASP A 715 18.24 -17.65 -32.64
N PRO A 716 18.55 -17.54 -33.96
CA PRO A 716 19.79 -18.08 -34.52
C PRO A 716 21.06 -17.60 -33.82
N ASP A 717 21.16 -16.27 -33.49
CA ASP A 717 22.32 -15.70 -32.83
C ASP A 717 22.51 -16.24 -31.42
N TYR A 718 21.38 -16.51 -30.72
CA TYR A 718 21.41 -17.10 -29.40
C TYR A 718 21.78 -18.59 -29.42
N ILE A 719 21.25 -19.36 -30.37
CA ILE A 719 21.53 -20.80 -30.47
C ILE A 719 22.98 -21.08 -30.87
N VAL A 720 23.52 -20.29 -31.81
CA VAL A 720 24.95 -20.41 -32.25
C VAL A 720 25.94 -20.13 -31.13
N ALA A 721 25.56 -19.31 -30.13
CA ALA A 721 26.47 -18.83 -29.09
C ALA A 721 26.95 -19.92 -28.10
N GLN A 722 26.34 -21.11 -28.09
CA GLN A 722 26.56 -22.15 -27.10
C GLN A 722 26.45 -23.56 -27.74
N PRO A 723 27.04 -24.61 -27.17
CA PRO A 723 26.92 -25.98 -27.68
C PRO A 723 25.48 -26.46 -27.67
N VAL A 724 25.10 -27.29 -28.62
CA VAL A 724 23.74 -27.86 -28.75
C VAL A 724 23.82 -29.39 -28.66
N GLY A 725 23.16 -30.00 -27.67
CA GLY A 725 22.95 -31.44 -27.59
C GLY A 725 21.77 -31.85 -28.51
N ILE A 726 21.98 -32.79 -29.39
CA ILE A 726 20.98 -33.27 -30.34
C ILE A 726 20.75 -34.78 -30.20
N LEU A 727 19.52 -35.20 -30.53
CA LEU A 727 19.21 -36.59 -30.77
C LEU A 727 18.89 -36.79 -32.24
N LYS A 728 19.60 -37.71 -32.87
CA LYS A 728 19.35 -38.14 -34.25
C LYS A 728 18.62 -39.51 -34.27
N ARG A 729 17.74 -39.67 -35.23
CA ARG A 729 17.15 -40.96 -35.60
C ARG A 729 17.19 -41.11 -37.12
N GLU A 730 17.76 -42.19 -37.58
CA GLU A 730 17.92 -42.42 -39.04
C GLU A 730 18.61 -41.24 -39.75
N GLY A 731 19.59 -40.63 -39.08
CA GLY A 731 20.36 -39.49 -39.59
C GLY A 731 19.69 -38.11 -39.47
N LYS A 732 18.43 -38.02 -39.05
CA LYS A 732 17.67 -36.78 -38.89
C LYS A 732 17.61 -36.33 -37.44
N ILE A 733 17.71 -35.01 -37.19
CA ILE A 733 17.53 -34.45 -35.87
C ILE A 733 16.06 -34.55 -35.47
N VAL A 734 15.77 -35.22 -34.34
CA VAL A 734 14.42 -35.38 -33.78
C VAL A 734 14.23 -34.67 -32.45
N ALA A 735 15.30 -34.31 -31.75
CA ALA A 735 15.22 -33.47 -30.54
C ALA A 735 16.54 -32.71 -30.34
N PHE A 736 16.47 -31.59 -29.70
CA PHE A 736 17.64 -30.82 -29.30
C PHE A 736 17.45 -30.04 -27.97
N ALA A 737 18.58 -29.69 -27.36
CA ALA A 737 18.62 -28.69 -26.27
C ALA A 737 19.92 -27.86 -26.38
N ASN A 738 19.81 -26.53 -26.29
CA ASN A 738 20.98 -25.69 -26.17
C ASN A 738 21.54 -25.76 -24.74
N MET A 739 22.86 -25.93 -24.61
CA MET A 739 23.52 -26.05 -23.31
C MET A 739 24.18 -24.73 -22.97
N LEU A 740 23.73 -24.11 -21.87
CA LEU A 740 24.35 -22.90 -21.36
C LEU A 740 25.48 -23.31 -20.41
N ILE A 741 26.67 -22.90 -20.75
CA ILE A 741 27.90 -23.22 -20.00
C ILE A 741 28.78 -22.00 -19.81
N THR A 742 29.69 -22.05 -18.85
CA THR A 742 30.71 -21.00 -18.60
C THR A 742 32.10 -21.62 -18.48
N ALA A 743 33.12 -20.84 -18.67
CA ALA A 743 34.52 -21.27 -18.54
C ALA A 743 34.88 -21.76 -17.12
N ALA A 744 34.11 -21.34 -16.10
CA ALA A 744 34.32 -21.77 -14.72
C ALA A 744 33.99 -23.27 -14.49
N LYS A 745 33.23 -23.91 -15.37
CA LYS A 745 32.83 -25.32 -15.31
C LYS A 745 32.21 -25.77 -13.99
N ASP A 746 31.61 -24.83 -13.24
CA ASP A 746 30.95 -25.18 -11.98
C ASP A 746 29.53 -25.70 -12.22
N GLU A 747 28.79 -25.05 -13.10
CA GLU A 747 27.40 -25.38 -13.42
C GLU A 747 27.17 -25.35 -14.94
N GLY A 748 26.46 -26.35 -15.45
CA GLY A 748 25.85 -26.32 -16.79
C GLY A 748 24.33 -26.34 -16.66
N THR A 749 23.60 -25.73 -17.60
CA THR A 749 22.13 -25.80 -17.68
C THR A 749 21.70 -25.92 -19.13
N ILE A 750 20.43 -26.22 -19.31
CA ILE A 750 19.76 -26.11 -20.62
C ILE A 750 18.63 -25.11 -20.49
N ASP A 751 18.32 -24.41 -21.56
CA ASP A 751 17.25 -23.44 -21.61
C ASP A 751 16.19 -23.86 -22.63
N LEU A 752 16.48 -23.79 -23.90
CA LEU A 752 15.56 -24.17 -24.96
C LEU A 752 15.69 -25.65 -25.24
N MET A 753 14.62 -26.40 -25.05
CA MET A 753 14.53 -27.82 -25.40
C MET A 753 13.32 -28.08 -26.27
N ARG A 754 13.52 -28.77 -27.39
CA ARG A 754 12.48 -29.06 -28.38
C ARG A 754 12.61 -30.51 -28.89
N PHE A 755 11.50 -31.10 -29.28
CA PHE A 755 11.46 -32.42 -29.92
C PHE A 755 10.36 -32.47 -30.96
N SER A 756 10.59 -33.18 -32.02
CA SER A 756 9.60 -33.47 -33.09
C SER A 756 8.47 -34.35 -32.52
N PRO A 757 7.22 -34.21 -33.00
CA PRO A 757 6.15 -35.15 -32.69
C PRO A 757 6.48 -36.61 -32.99
N ASP A 758 7.37 -36.84 -33.97
CA ASP A 758 7.86 -38.18 -34.34
C ASP A 758 8.96 -38.75 -33.41
N ALA A 759 9.40 -37.99 -32.43
CA ALA A 759 10.41 -38.44 -31.49
C ALA A 759 9.86 -39.57 -30.59
N PRO A 760 10.60 -40.70 -30.42
CA PRO A 760 10.16 -41.80 -29.56
C PRO A 760 9.87 -41.35 -28.12
N LYS A 761 8.95 -42.04 -27.43
CA LYS A 761 8.67 -41.78 -26.02
C LYS A 761 9.92 -41.96 -25.15
N GLY A 762 10.24 -40.98 -24.33
CA GLY A 762 11.44 -40.99 -23.47
C GLY A 762 12.66 -40.30 -24.08
N SER A 763 12.55 -39.70 -25.28
CA SER A 763 13.65 -38.97 -25.93
C SER A 763 14.18 -37.86 -25.03
N MET A 764 13.30 -37.12 -24.33
CA MET A 764 13.76 -36.07 -23.45
C MET A 764 14.47 -36.59 -22.21
N ASP A 765 14.00 -37.68 -21.60
CA ASP A 765 14.73 -38.31 -20.47
C ASP A 765 16.13 -38.78 -20.93
N PHE A 766 16.22 -39.32 -22.12
CA PHE A 766 17.49 -39.77 -22.72
C PHE A 766 18.43 -38.59 -23.01
N LEU A 767 17.91 -37.53 -23.64
CA LEU A 767 18.68 -36.31 -23.91
C LEU A 767 19.27 -35.69 -22.62
N PHE A 768 18.47 -35.59 -21.57
CA PHE A 768 18.95 -35.08 -20.28
C PHE A 768 20.07 -35.95 -19.67
N VAL A 769 19.89 -37.28 -19.71
CA VAL A 769 20.93 -38.19 -19.20
C VAL A 769 22.25 -38.05 -19.99
N GLN A 770 22.16 -37.99 -21.30
CA GLN A 770 23.36 -37.86 -22.16
C GLN A 770 24.03 -36.50 -21.99
N ILE A 771 23.28 -35.39 -21.84
CA ILE A 771 23.84 -34.07 -21.54
C ILE A 771 24.52 -34.07 -20.15
N MET A 772 23.92 -34.70 -19.14
CA MET A 772 24.53 -34.81 -17.83
C MET A 772 25.84 -35.63 -17.84
N GLU A 773 25.87 -36.73 -18.57
CA GLU A 773 27.08 -37.54 -18.75
C GLU A 773 28.16 -36.73 -19.51
N TYR A 774 27.78 -36.08 -20.61
CA TYR A 774 28.68 -35.21 -21.36
C TYR A 774 29.30 -34.11 -20.49
N LEU A 775 28.46 -33.33 -19.77
CA LEU A 775 28.95 -32.25 -18.91
C LEU A 775 29.82 -32.74 -17.77
N ARG A 776 29.49 -33.90 -17.15
CA ARG A 776 30.36 -34.56 -16.15
C ARG A 776 31.72 -34.87 -16.74
N ASP A 777 31.75 -35.47 -17.94
CA ASP A 777 33.00 -35.89 -18.60
C ASP A 777 33.82 -34.68 -19.06
N GLN A 778 33.18 -33.52 -19.29
CA GLN A 778 33.81 -32.21 -19.52
C GLN A 778 34.32 -31.55 -18.23
N GLY A 779 34.04 -32.11 -17.04
CA GLY A 779 34.53 -31.65 -15.74
C GLY A 779 33.60 -30.65 -15.04
N PHE A 780 32.34 -30.53 -15.45
CA PHE A 780 31.35 -29.76 -14.74
C PHE A 780 30.92 -30.40 -13.42
N SER A 781 30.70 -29.56 -12.39
CA SER A 781 30.36 -30.06 -11.05
C SER A 781 28.86 -30.26 -10.87
N HIS A 782 28.03 -29.43 -11.48
CA HIS A 782 26.57 -29.39 -11.27
C HIS A 782 25.80 -29.25 -12.59
N PHE A 783 24.57 -29.79 -12.59
CA PHE A 783 23.62 -29.58 -13.67
C PHE A 783 22.35 -28.93 -13.14
N ASN A 784 22.06 -27.74 -13.60
CA ASN A 784 20.88 -26.97 -13.22
C ASN A 784 19.71 -27.34 -14.15
N LEU A 785 18.69 -27.98 -13.58
CA LEU A 785 17.48 -28.42 -14.25
C LEU A 785 16.42 -27.29 -14.37
N GLY A 786 16.73 -26.11 -13.86
CA GLY A 786 15.81 -24.98 -13.82
C GLY A 786 14.83 -24.99 -12.63
N MET A 787 14.07 -23.91 -12.49
CA MET A 787 13.14 -23.73 -11.38
C MET A 787 11.83 -24.53 -11.58
N ALA A 788 11.30 -25.05 -10.47
CA ALA A 788 9.92 -25.53 -10.36
C ALA A 788 9.07 -24.47 -9.62
N PRO A 789 8.22 -23.71 -10.34
CA PRO A 789 7.43 -22.66 -9.73
C PRO A 789 6.47 -23.18 -8.68
N LEU A 790 6.25 -22.39 -7.60
CA LEU A 790 5.35 -22.69 -6.47
C LEU A 790 5.67 -23.99 -5.73
N SER A 791 6.78 -24.66 -6.02
CA SER A 791 7.22 -25.87 -5.30
C SER A 791 7.80 -25.52 -3.94
N GLY A 792 7.72 -26.46 -2.97
CA GLY A 792 8.30 -26.30 -1.63
C GLY A 792 7.69 -25.19 -0.79
N MET A 793 6.49 -24.70 -1.14
CA MET A 793 5.75 -23.76 -0.31
C MET A 793 5.16 -24.45 0.92
N SER A 794 5.13 -23.72 2.04
CA SER A 794 4.66 -24.28 3.31
C SER A 794 3.14 -24.40 3.35
N LYS A 795 2.66 -25.58 3.78
CA LYS A 795 1.23 -25.87 4.00
C LYS A 795 0.81 -25.67 5.47
N ARG A 796 1.73 -25.27 6.33
CA ARG A 796 1.46 -25.11 7.77
C ARG A 796 0.44 -23.97 7.96
N GLU A 797 -0.46 -24.11 8.92
CA GLU A 797 -1.47 -23.10 9.23
C GLU A 797 -0.88 -21.72 9.55
N MET A 798 0.29 -21.71 10.20
CA MET A 798 1.05 -20.50 10.55
C MET A 798 1.93 -19.98 9.41
N ALA A 799 1.90 -20.60 8.23
CA ALA A 799 2.68 -20.12 7.09
C ALA A 799 2.12 -18.79 6.55
N PRO A 800 2.98 -17.92 5.99
CA PRO A 800 2.53 -16.69 5.34
C PRO A 800 1.40 -16.94 4.35
N VAL A 801 0.47 -15.99 4.24
CA VAL A 801 -0.69 -16.08 3.31
C VAL A 801 -0.23 -16.35 1.88
N TRP A 802 0.90 -15.78 1.47
CA TRP A 802 1.53 -16.04 0.18
C TRP A 802 1.85 -17.52 -0.05
N ASP A 803 2.47 -18.18 0.93
CA ASP A 803 2.85 -19.60 0.83
C ASP A 803 1.62 -20.51 0.76
N ARG A 804 0.57 -20.19 1.53
CA ARG A 804 -0.69 -20.94 1.53
C ARG A 804 -1.43 -20.82 0.19
N ILE A 805 -1.50 -19.61 -0.37
CA ILE A 805 -2.07 -19.38 -1.71
C ILE A 805 -1.26 -20.15 -2.75
N GLY A 806 0.07 -20.02 -2.72
CA GLY A 806 0.96 -20.69 -3.65
C GLY A 806 0.88 -22.21 -3.57
N SER A 807 0.79 -22.79 -2.37
CA SER A 807 0.62 -24.23 -2.20
C SER A 807 -0.73 -24.72 -2.74
N THR A 808 -1.80 -23.95 -2.55
CA THR A 808 -3.14 -24.27 -3.09
C THR A 808 -3.14 -24.21 -4.62
N VAL A 809 -2.52 -23.19 -5.22
CA VAL A 809 -2.37 -23.08 -6.68
C VAL A 809 -1.49 -24.21 -7.22
N PHE A 810 -0.41 -24.60 -6.53
CA PHE A 810 0.42 -25.74 -6.91
C PHE A 810 -0.36 -27.06 -6.95
N GLU A 811 -1.30 -27.25 -6.02
CA GLU A 811 -2.07 -28.49 -5.89
C GLU A 811 -3.27 -28.55 -6.86
N HIS A 812 -3.94 -27.44 -7.11
CA HIS A 812 -5.22 -27.42 -7.84
C HIS A 812 -5.14 -26.63 -9.16
N GLY A 813 -4.02 -25.97 -9.45
CA GLY A 813 -3.83 -25.14 -10.64
C GLY A 813 -3.46 -25.88 -11.92
N GLU A 814 -3.62 -27.20 -12.01
CA GLU A 814 -3.24 -28.04 -13.16
C GLU A 814 -3.90 -27.60 -14.47
N ARG A 815 -5.09 -26.97 -14.41
CA ARG A 815 -5.77 -26.40 -15.59
C ARG A 815 -5.02 -25.22 -16.22
N PHE A 816 -4.16 -24.53 -15.45
CA PHE A 816 -3.42 -23.35 -15.92
C PHE A 816 -1.97 -23.67 -16.29
N TYR A 817 -1.31 -24.54 -15.53
CA TYR A 817 0.07 -24.96 -15.75
C TYR A 817 0.36 -26.24 -14.98
N ASN A 818 1.06 -27.20 -15.62
CA ASN A 818 1.38 -28.51 -15.01
C ASN A 818 2.55 -28.41 -14.04
N PHE A 819 2.36 -27.72 -12.90
CA PHE A 819 3.39 -27.53 -11.87
C PHE A 819 3.89 -28.84 -11.27
N LYS A 820 2.98 -29.78 -10.99
CA LYS A 820 3.32 -31.09 -10.41
C LYS A 820 4.09 -31.95 -11.38
N GLY A 821 3.66 -31.97 -12.65
CA GLY A 821 4.34 -32.73 -13.70
C GLY A 821 5.77 -32.24 -13.93
N LEU A 822 5.99 -30.93 -13.92
CA LEU A 822 7.33 -30.34 -14.06
C LEU A 822 8.24 -30.72 -12.87
N ARG A 823 7.73 -30.63 -11.64
CA ARG A 823 8.49 -31.05 -10.46
C ARG A 823 8.78 -32.55 -10.48
N ALA A 824 7.78 -33.38 -10.83
CA ALA A 824 7.94 -34.84 -10.95
C ALA A 824 8.97 -35.21 -12.00
N PHE A 825 8.98 -34.55 -13.16
CA PHE A 825 10.00 -34.76 -14.18
C PHE A 825 11.41 -34.49 -13.65
N LYS A 826 11.62 -33.30 -13.04
CA LYS A 826 12.94 -32.94 -12.48
C LYS A 826 13.38 -33.86 -11.34
N SER A 827 12.44 -34.35 -10.53
CA SER A 827 12.73 -35.28 -9.41
C SER A 827 13.27 -36.63 -9.88
N LYS A 828 13.07 -37.03 -11.15
CA LYS A 828 13.69 -38.25 -11.71
C LYS A 828 15.22 -38.24 -11.66
N PHE A 829 15.81 -37.02 -11.67
CA PHE A 829 17.26 -36.81 -11.68
C PHE A 829 17.84 -36.63 -10.27
N HIS A 830 17.03 -36.83 -9.22
CA HIS A 830 17.41 -36.75 -7.82
C HIS A 830 18.15 -35.45 -7.44
N PRO A 831 17.64 -34.25 -7.83
CA PRO A 831 18.33 -33.01 -7.59
C PRO A 831 18.26 -32.56 -6.14
N GLN A 832 19.18 -31.68 -5.75
CA GLN A 832 19.03 -30.83 -4.58
C GLN A 832 18.11 -29.66 -4.92
N TRP A 833 17.21 -29.31 -4.01
CA TRP A 833 16.22 -28.24 -4.22
C TRP A 833 16.65 -27.00 -3.46
N HIS A 834 16.88 -25.91 -4.19
CA HIS A 834 17.31 -24.62 -3.65
C HIS A 834 16.18 -23.58 -3.78
N PRO A 835 15.76 -22.87 -2.68
CA PRO A 835 14.67 -21.92 -2.77
C PRO A 835 15.01 -20.71 -3.63
N ARG A 836 14.03 -20.23 -4.39
CA ARG A 836 14.09 -19.00 -5.17
C ARG A 836 12.99 -18.05 -4.73
N TYR A 837 13.28 -16.75 -4.80
CA TYR A 837 12.41 -15.70 -4.24
C TYR A 837 12.08 -14.64 -5.26
N LEU A 838 10.93 -13.99 -5.04
CA LEU A 838 10.51 -12.74 -5.64
C LEU A 838 10.71 -11.64 -4.58
N ALA A 839 11.50 -10.60 -4.86
CA ALA A 839 11.63 -9.47 -3.97
C ALA A 839 11.01 -8.21 -4.61
N VAL A 840 10.16 -7.49 -3.86
CA VAL A 840 9.38 -6.35 -4.36
C VAL A 840 9.59 -5.14 -3.46
N SER A 841 9.78 -3.97 -4.04
CA SER A 841 9.95 -2.72 -3.29
C SER A 841 8.74 -2.42 -2.39
N GLY A 842 9.00 -1.89 -1.17
CA GLY A 842 8.06 -1.79 -0.06
C GLY A 842 6.69 -1.20 -0.40
N GLY A 843 5.63 -1.82 0.13
CA GLY A 843 4.23 -1.46 -0.11
C GLY A 843 3.63 -2.01 -1.41
N GLY A 844 4.43 -2.66 -2.29
CA GLY A 844 3.96 -3.28 -3.53
C GLY A 844 3.20 -4.58 -3.26
N ASN A 845 2.09 -4.77 -3.95
CA ASN A 845 1.38 -6.05 -3.95
C ASN A 845 2.20 -7.08 -4.76
N PRO A 846 2.65 -8.21 -4.16
CA PRO A 846 3.45 -9.23 -4.85
C PRO A 846 2.71 -9.87 -6.03
N MET A 847 1.38 -9.96 -5.97
CA MET A 847 0.56 -10.48 -7.07
C MET A 847 0.67 -9.62 -8.33
N LEU A 848 0.66 -8.28 -8.19
CA LEU A 848 0.83 -7.37 -9.33
C LEU A 848 2.24 -7.47 -9.92
N ALA A 849 3.27 -7.65 -9.08
CA ALA A 849 4.64 -7.85 -9.53
C ALA A 849 4.79 -9.18 -10.29
N LEU A 850 4.16 -10.25 -9.80
CA LEU A 850 4.15 -11.56 -10.45
C LEU A 850 3.37 -11.53 -11.76
N MET A 851 2.23 -10.84 -11.82
CA MET A 851 1.48 -10.62 -13.06
C MET A 851 2.32 -9.88 -14.10
N ASP A 852 2.98 -8.79 -13.70
CA ASP A 852 3.86 -8.05 -14.61
C ASP A 852 5.02 -8.94 -15.11
N ALA A 853 5.62 -9.78 -14.25
CA ALA A 853 6.65 -10.75 -14.65
C ALA A 853 6.09 -11.78 -15.63
N THR A 854 4.91 -12.31 -15.38
CA THR A 854 4.24 -13.29 -16.28
C THR A 854 3.95 -12.68 -17.65
N PHE A 855 3.47 -11.43 -17.70
CA PHE A 855 3.25 -10.73 -18.97
C PHE A 855 4.56 -10.43 -19.69
N LEU A 856 5.63 -10.11 -18.97
CA LEU A 856 6.95 -9.89 -19.57
C LEU A 856 7.49 -11.17 -20.22
N ILE A 857 7.37 -12.31 -19.53
CA ILE A 857 7.78 -13.64 -20.03
C ILE A 857 6.94 -14.07 -21.24
N GLY A 858 5.63 -13.80 -21.20
CA GLY A 858 4.68 -14.18 -22.25
C GLY A 858 4.63 -13.24 -23.46
N GLY A 859 5.48 -12.21 -23.55
CA GLY A 859 5.47 -11.24 -24.66
C GLY A 859 4.31 -10.26 -24.63
N GLY A 860 3.75 -9.97 -23.45
CA GLY A 860 2.70 -8.98 -23.21
C GLY A 860 1.29 -9.55 -23.10
N LEU A 861 0.29 -8.65 -22.91
CA LEU A 861 -1.14 -9.04 -22.76
C LEU A 861 -1.67 -9.90 -23.92
N ARG A 862 -1.21 -9.64 -25.15
CA ARG A 862 -1.64 -10.42 -26.34
C ARG A 862 -1.08 -11.84 -26.39
N GLY A 863 0.08 -12.08 -25.76
CA GLY A 863 0.73 -13.39 -25.74
C GLY A 863 0.16 -14.33 -24.66
N VAL A 864 -0.41 -13.79 -23.60
CA VAL A 864 -0.95 -14.57 -22.46
C VAL A 864 -2.46 -14.89 -22.66
N VAL A 865 -3.22 -14.02 -23.31
CA VAL A 865 -4.70 -14.12 -23.45
C VAL A 865 -5.15 -14.90 -24.70
N ARG A 866 -4.30 -15.06 -25.72
CA ARG A 866 -4.58 -15.92 -26.88
C ARG A 866 -3.94 -17.29 -26.66
N LYS A 867 -4.64 -18.17 -25.99
CA LYS A 867 -4.53 -19.60 -26.14
C LYS A 867 -5.51 -20.04 -27.22
#